data_c48c2b37c6664dffbd98af49cf3e747c
#
_entry.id   c48c2b37c6664dffbd98af49cf3e747c
#
_cell.length_a   1.000
_cell.length_b   1.000
_cell.length_c   1.000
_cell.angle_alpha   90.00
_cell.angle_beta   90.00
_cell.angle_gamma   90.00
#
_symmetry.space_group_name_H-M   'P 1'
#
loop_
_entity.id
_entity.type
_entity.pdbx_description
1 polymer ?
#
loop_
_entity_poly.entity_id
_entity_poly.type
_entity_poly.pdbx_seq_one_letter_code
_entity_poly.pdbx_strand_id
1 'polypeptide(L)'
;VSRFFRRLLTALLVFTAASAFCLLLYHYDNKYTQSAPQAIAGTLFVSEDDLAAYPVRSLWNGWNFYPDVLLSPKTCENRDKSTVRSVQIGAYSNFAFGSTERTPHGCGTYMLTLLLPETPRRYLIELPEIFSAYRFYIDDELVLSAGETNAEQYRSRLQNRAVSFKGSGTVRLLLAVRDESWIYSGMTYPPAFGTALGVNTQRAVRVCISAAMLTLMLLFASFALWLCLGSMRCPPNSRLFLLLSLSAAVLLSGPVVHALKALPVQPWYTIELVSGYLTTLLIVLLHGRICALPNAVRKAAVLVCAGICGAALLCGACAAHLSEWGIRAFSDLTVLFRLAVTVYLLGSALYAARRREWHAGALFCADIFYGTLFLWDCLLPAYEPILGKWFYEWGCLLLVCVLGAVFWQDIAQGYRRSLTFTEEQRQMARQLAMQKAHFAQISEKIEESRRQRHDFRQHLRTIAGMAGDPEAQLAYISRITALSEATRPESYCHDPAVDAMLYYYVSSARRTGIRVSVRAELSEDTAAFSVQFCTILGNLLENALVACWRLPESTEKSICLHMKQQFRRLYVVLENSYDGEVNRRGSAFLSRKHTGSGIGTASVRELTRRLGGTVEFEPQESIFRVVLILPERADEEE
;
A
#
# COMPACT_ATOMS: atom_id res chain seq x y z
N VAL A 1 26.83 19.31 -5.15
CA VAL A 1 27.59 18.86 -3.96
C VAL A 1 26.65 18.44 -2.82
N SER A 2 25.65 19.23 -2.45
CA SER A 2 24.78 18.94 -1.30
C SER A 2 23.93 17.66 -1.45
N ARG A 3 23.46 17.32 -2.66
CA ARG A 3 22.67 16.10 -2.90
C ARG A 3 23.51 14.83 -2.86
N PHE A 4 24.73 14.87 -3.40
CA PHE A 4 25.68 13.75 -3.33
C PHE A 4 26.05 13.47 -1.88
N PHE A 5 26.43 14.51 -1.12
CA PHE A 5 26.77 14.39 0.30
C PHE A 5 25.62 13.84 1.13
N ARG A 6 24.39 14.28 0.88
CA ARG A 6 23.21 13.78 1.57
C ARG A 6 22.97 12.28 1.29
N ARG A 7 23.14 11.84 0.04
CA ARG A 7 23.01 10.40 -0.30
C ARG A 7 24.12 9.57 0.34
N LEU A 8 25.34 10.06 0.35
CA LEU A 8 26.46 9.39 1.01
C LEU A 8 26.21 9.25 2.51
N LEU A 9 25.74 10.30 3.16
CA LEU A 9 25.38 10.28 4.59
C LEU A 9 24.25 9.28 4.86
N THR A 10 23.20 9.27 4.03
CA THR A 10 22.10 8.30 4.14
C THR A 10 22.61 6.88 3.96
N ALA A 11 23.46 6.62 2.97
CA ALA A 11 24.08 5.32 2.73
C ALA A 11 24.88 4.85 3.95
N LEU A 12 25.69 5.73 4.52
CA LEU A 12 26.49 5.43 5.71
C LEU A 12 25.60 5.13 6.94
N LEU A 13 24.55 5.92 7.16
CA LEU A 13 23.60 5.68 8.25
C LEU A 13 22.90 4.34 8.12
N VAL A 14 22.39 4.00 6.93
CA VAL A 14 21.72 2.71 6.69
C VAL A 14 22.71 1.56 6.85
N PHE A 15 23.90 1.66 6.29
CA PHE A 15 24.96 0.67 6.44
C PHE A 15 25.33 0.44 7.91
N THR A 16 25.50 1.51 8.69
CA THR A 16 25.83 1.43 10.12
C THR A 16 24.69 0.80 10.91
N ALA A 17 23.44 1.20 10.65
CA ALA A 17 22.26 0.62 11.30
C ALA A 17 22.07 -0.87 10.97
N ALA A 18 22.24 -1.25 9.70
CA ALA A 18 22.16 -2.63 9.26
C ALA A 18 23.31 -3.47 9.85
N SER A 19 24.53 -2.93 9.92
CA SER A 19 25.67 -3.61 10.56
C SER A 19 25.44 -3.80 12.05
N ALA A 20 24.94 -2.79 12.75
CA ALA A 20 24.58 -2.91 14.17
C ALA A 20 23.49 -3.99 14.37
N PHE A 21 22.47 -4.04 13.51
CA PHE A 21 21.45 -5.08 13.52
C PHE A 21 22.05 -6.48 13.36
N CYS A 22 22.94 -6.69 12.37
CA CYS A 22 23.60 -7.98 12.17
C CYS A 22 24.46 -8.40 13.37
N LEU A 23 25.23 -7.46 13.95
CA LEU A 23 26.06 -7.73 15.12
C LEU A 23 25.24 -8.04 16.37
N LEU A 24 24.10 -7.35 16.56
CA LEU A 24 23.17 -7.66 17.64
C LEU A 24 22.56 -9.06 17.46
N LEU A 25 22.11 -9.42 16.25
CA LEU A 25 21.63 -10.78 15.97
C LEU A 25 22.74 -11.81 16.21
N TYR A 26 23.95 -11.57 15.72
CA TYR A 26 25.06 -12.48 15.91
C TYR A 26 25.42 -12.70 17.38
N HIS A 27 25.29 -11.67 18.20
CA HIS A 27 25.60 -11.75 19.62
C HIS A 27 24.47 -12.38 20.45
N TYR A 28 23.22 -12.01 20.19
CA TYR A 28 22.09 -12.41 21.04
C TYR A 28 21.20 -13.51 20.45
N ASP A 29 21.17 -13.69 19.14
CA ASP A 29 20.29 -14.63 18.43
C ASP A 29 21.11 -15.65 17.62
N ASN A 30 22.23 -16.13 18.16
CA ASN A 30 23.09 -17.08 17.49
C ASN A 30 23.37 -18.29 18.42
N LYS A 31 23.16 -19.50 17.91
CA LYS A 31 23.36 -20.73 18.66
C LYS A 31 24.80 -20.96 19.09
N TYR A 32 25.78 -20.45 18.32
CA TYR A 32 27.20 -20.66 18.56
C TYR A 32 27.86 -19.64 19.51
N THR A 33 27.22 -18.52 19.77
CA THR A 33 27.75 -17.46 20.65
C THR A 33 27.16 -17.47 22.06
N GLN A 34 26.30 -18.45 22.38
CA GLN A 34 25.74 -18.60 23.72
C GLN A 34 26.84 -18.86 24.75
N SER A 35 26.80 -18.09 25.85
CA SER A 35 27.77 -18.22 26.95
C SER A 35 27.55 -19.44 27.83
N ALA A 36 26.56 -20.27 27.55
CA ALA A 36 26.28 -21.49 28.32
C ALA A 36 27.44 -22.49 28.23
N PRO A 37 27.80 -23.17 29.35
CA PRO A 37 28.83 -24.22 29.34
C PRO A 37 28.54 -25.28 28.31
N GLN A 38 29.58 -25.71 27.58
CA GLN A 38 29.52 -26.72 26.53
C GLN A 38 30.12 -28.04 27.00
N ALA A 39 29.82 -29.09 26.25
CA ALA A 39 30.37 -30.42 26.56
C ALA A 39 31.87 -30.50 26.25
N ILE A 40 32.58 -31.31 27.00
CA ILE A 40 33.99 -31.64 26.82
C ILE A 40 34.12 -33.17 26.74
N ALA A 41 34.75 -33.66 25.67
CA ALA A 41 35.00 -35.08 25.45
C ALA A 41 33.75 -35.96 25.64
N GLY A 42 32.62 -35.57 25.09
CA GLY A 42 31.37 -36.32 25.14
C GLY A 42 30.57 -36.18 26.45
N THR A 43 30.96 -35.27 27.36
CA THR A 43 30.27 -35.09 28.65
C THR A 43 29.93 -33.63 28.89
N LEU A 44 28.69 -33.35 29.22
CA LEU A 44 28.19 -32.04 29.63
C LEU A 44 27.76 -32.07 31.08
N PHE A 45 28.40 -31.25 31.91
CA PHE A 45 27.97 -31.02 33.29
C PHE A 45 26.93 -29.91 33.35
N VAL A 46 25.86 -30.13 34.07
CA VAL A 46 24.74 -29.18 34.21
C VAL A 46 24.39 -29.04 35.67
N SER A 47 24.72 -27.91 36.29
CA SER A 47 24.35 -27.61 37.67
C SER A 47 22.97 -26.95 37.75
N GLU A 48 22.43 -26.80 38.96
CA GLU A 48 21.18 -26.03 39.18
C GLU A 48 21.35 -24.54 38.84
N ASP A 49 22.50 -23.99 39.20
CA ASP A 49 22.83 -22.59 38.91
C ASP A 49 22.96 -22.36 37.39
N ASP A 50 23.52 -23.35 36.66
CA ASP A 50 23.57 -23.30 35.21
C ASP A 50 22.18 -23.31 34.55
N LEU A 51 21.24 -24.08 35.10
CA LEU A 51 19.86 -24.11 34.61
C LEU A 51 19.10 -22.81 34.91
N ALA A 52 19.42 -22.15 36.02
CA ALA A 52 18.83 -20.86 36.37
C ALA A 52 19.38 -19.76 35.48
N ALA A 53 20.71 -19.73 35.24
CA ALA A 53 21.36 -18.74 34.40
C ALA A 53 21.08 -18.97 32.89
N TYR A 54 21.07 -20.22 32.46
CA TYR A 54 20.89 -20.63 31.07
C TYR A 54 19.78 -21.68 30.94
N PRO A 55 18.50 -21.26 31.00
CA PRO A 55 17.35 -22.18 30.95
C PRO A 55 17.26 -22.95 29.64
N VAL A 56 17.91 -22.46 28.57
CA VAL A 56 18.07 -23.14 27.27
C VAL A 56 19.50 -22.95 26.79
N ARG A 57 20.07 -24.00 26.28
CA ARG A 57 21.41 -24.00 25.64
C ARG A 57 21.43 -24.77 24.35
N SER A 58 22.27 -24.37 23.42
CA SER A 58 22.53 -25.11 22.17
C SER A 58 23.68 -26.07 22.40
N LEU A 59 23.48 -27.33 22.08
CA LEU A 59 24.47 -28.38 22.25
C LEU A 59 25.33 -28.49 20.98
N TRP A 60 26.17 -27.49 20.74
CA TRP A 60 26.95 -27.40 19.50
C TRP A 60 28.34 -28.02 19.59
N ASN A 61 28.93 -28.18 20.76
CA ASN A 61 30.30 -28.64 20.95
C ASN A 61 30.41 -29.92 21.76
N GLY A 62 31.50 -30.65 21.53
CA GLY A 62 31.96 -31.75 22.38
C GLY A 62 31.17 -33.06 22.25
N TRP A 63 30.44 -33.27 21.15
CA TRP A 63 29.82 -34.57 20.87
C TRP A 63 30.86 -35.62 20.50
N ASN A 64 30.71 -36.83 21.03
CA ASN A 64 31.42 -38.02 20.56
C ASN A 64 30.75 -38.55 19.30
N PHE A 65 31.51 -38.72 18.21
CA PHE A 65 31.00 -39.21 16.94
C PHE A 65 31.67 -40.56 16.60
N TYR A 66 30.86 -41.54 16.24
CA TYR A 66 31.24 -42.85 15.78
C TYR A 66 30.94 -42.95 14.28
N PRO A 67 31.96 -42.85 13.39
CA PRO A 67 31.75 -42.93 11.95
C PRO A 67 31.39 -44.36 11.53
N ASP A 68 30.68 -44.45 10.40
CA ASP A 68 30.33 -45.71 9.67
C ASP A 68 29.54 -46.75 10.48
N VAL A 69 28.85 -46.30 11.56
CA VAL A 69 28.08 -47.24 12.38
C VAL A 69 26.81 -46.61 12.95
N LEU A 70 25.75 -47.42 12.95
CA LEU A 70 24.49 -47.12 13.63
C LEU A 70 24.50 -47.89 14.99
N LEU A 71 24.83 -47.16 16.06
CA LEU A 71 24.81 -47.74 17.41
C LEU A 71 23.39 -47.70 17.99
N SER A 72 23.07 -48.71 18.75
CA SER A 72 21.96 -48.74 19.69
C SER A 72 22.52 -48.75 21.13
N PRO A 73 21.71 -48.46 22.15
CA PRO A 73 22.19 -48.51 23.55
C PRO A 73 22.91 -49.81 23.90
N LYS A 74 22.38 -50.94 23.45
CA LYS A 74 22.97 -52.28 23.69
C LYS A 74 24.31 -52.51 23.01
N THR A 75 24.53 -51.91 21.83
CA THR A 75 25.77 -52.10 21.05
C THR A 75 26.84 -51.07 21.42
N CYS A 76 26.47 -50.00 22.08
CA CYS A 76 27.37 -48.91 22.49
C CYS A 76 28.32 -49.31 23.61
N GLU A 77 27.93 -50.22 24.53
CA GLU A 77 28.72 -50.59 25.71
C GLU A 77 29.95 -51.42 25.38
N ASN A 78 29.92 -52.21 24.30
CA ASN A 78 30.97 -53.17 23.94
C ASN A 78 31.94 -52.69 22.86
N ARG A 79 31.99 -51.37 22.55
CA ARG A 79 32.75 -50.90 21.42
C ARG A 79 34.10 -50.28 21.78
N ASP A 80 35.07 -50.51 20.90
CA ASP A 80 36.39 -49.90 20.98
C ASP A 80 36.31 -48.38 20.90
N LYS A 81 36.86 -47.68 21.90
CA LYS A 81 36.89 -46.23 22.01
C LYS A 81 37.90 -45.59 21.07
N SER A 82 38.74 -46.34 20.39
CA SER A 82 39.79 -45.85 19.52
C SER A 82 39.27 -45.15 18.25
N THR A 83 38.04 -45.40 17.83
CA THR A 83 37.44 -44.82 16.64
C THR A 83 36.60 -43.58 16.93
N VAL A 84 36.48 -43.17 18.21
CA VAL A 84 35.67 -42.02 18.62
C VAL A 84 36.35 -40.71 18.27
N ARG A 85 35.60 -39.78 17.74
CA ARG A 85 36.06 -38.42 17.44
C ARG A 85 35.18 -37.39 18.14
N SER A 86 35.80 -36.38 18.72
CA SER A 86 35.08 -35.23 19.24
C SER A 86 34.74 -34.28 18.08
N VAL A 87 33.48 -33.92 17.95
CA VAL A 87 32.99 -33.08 16.87
C VAL A 87 32.23 -31.86 17.38
N GLN A 88 32.27 -30.80 16.57
CA GLN A 88 31.44 -29.60 16.74
C GLN A 88 30.33 -29.65 15.70
N ILE A 89 29.09 -29.47 16.13
CA ILE A 89 27.95 -29.40 15.21
C ILE A 89 28.01 -28.09 14.46
N GLY A 90 27.78 -28.13 13.14
CA GLY A 90 27.90 -26.99 12.24
C GLY A 90 29.29 -26.83 11.60
N ALA A 91 30.36 -27.41 12.19
CA ALA A 91 31.70 -27.40 11.58
C ALA A 91 31.86 -28.46 10.48
N TYR A 92 31.08 -29.53 10.55
CA TYR A 92 31.14 -30.66 9.61
C TYR A 92 29.73 -30.97 9.08
N SER A 93 29.56 -30.83 7.79
CA SER A 93 28.28 -31.02 7.10
C SER A 93 28.10 -32.45 6.52
N ASN A 94 29.09 -33.31 6.68
CA ASN A 94 29.04 -34.69 6.11
C ASN A 94 29.78 -35.69 7.00
N PHE A 95 29.68 -36.99 6.65
CA PHE A 95 30.27 -38.10 7.39
C PHE A 95 31.73 -38.39 7.05
N ALA A 96 32.36 -37.65 6.16
CA ALA A 96 33.71 -37.90 5.65
C ALA A 96 34.83 -37.51 6.62
N PHE A 97 34.83 -38.09 7.82
CA PHE A 97 35.87 -37.83 8.81
C PHE A 97 37.12 -38.71 8.56
N GLY A 98 38.13 -38.08 7.94
CA GLY A 98 39.45 -38.72 7.84
C GLY A 98 39.60 -39.78 6.76
N SER A 99 38.64 -39.97 5.88
CA SER A 99 38.80 -40.77 4.67
C SER A 99 39.42 -39.92 3.54
N THR A 100 40.11 -40.57 2.61
CA THR A 100 40.64 -39.95 1.38
C THR A 100 39.50 -39.58 0.42
N GLU A 101 38.37 -40.30 0.49
CA GLU A 101 37.16 -40.03 -0.28
C GLU A 101 36.15 -39.27 0.59
N ARG A 102 35.92 -38.01 0.26
CA ARG A 102 34.91 -37.20 0.93
C ARG A 102 33.57 -37.40 0.25
N THR A 103 32.68 -38.13 0.95
CA THR A 103 31.29 -38.31 0.51
C THR A 103 30.34 -37.62 1.48
N PRO A 104 29.32 -36.91 0.97
CA PRO A 104 28.28 -36.38 1.83
C PRO A 104 27.35 -37.46 2.39
N HIS A 105 27.46 -38.71 1.91
CA HIS A 105 26.60 -39.83 2.29
C HIS A 105 27.30 -40.79 3.23
N GLY A 106 26.51 -41.52 3.99
CA GLY A 106 27.02 -42.49 4.94
C GLY A 106 26.16 -42.63 6.17
N CYS A 107 26.73 -43.22 7.21
CA CYS A 107 26.06 -43.32 8.50
C CYS A 107 27.02 -43.04 9.66
N GLY A 108 26.46 -42.71 10.80
CA GLY A 108 27.24 -42.47 12.00
C GLY A 108 26.35 -42.28 13.22
N THR A 109 26.98 -42.25 14.39
CA THR A 109 26.26 -42.11 15.65
C THR A 109 26.92 -40.99 16.48
N TYR A 110 26.13 -40.04 16.89
CA TYR A 110 26.50 -38.99 17.84
C TYR A 110 26.09 -39.40 19.23
N MET A 111 26.99 -39.22 20.22
CA MET A 111 26.74 -39.51 21.60
C MET A 111 27.15 -38.37 22.50
N LEU A 112 26.31 -38.05 23.47
CA LEU A 112 26.57 -37.07 24.51
C LEU A 112 26.04 -37.56 25.85
N THR A 113 26.85 -37.45 26.88
CA THR A 113 26.47 -37.79 28.25
C THR A 113 26.18 -36.50 29.01
N LEU A 114 25.00 -36.38 29.58
CA LEU A 114 24.59 -35.30 30.45
C LEU A 114 24.77 -35.73 31.90
N LEU A 115 25.48 -34.91 32.69
CA LEU A 115 25.54 -35.03 34.14
C LEU A 115 24.60 -33.98 34.73
N LEU A 116 23.40 -34.42 35.11
CA LEU A 116 22.30 -33.57 35.59
C LEU A 116 22.29 -33.51 37.12
N PRO A 117 21.63 -32.52 37.74
CA PRO A 117 21.39 -32.48 39.17
C PRO A 117 20.69 -33.75 39.67
N GLU A 118 20.97 -34.13 40.90
CA GLU A 118 20.39 -35.32 41.55
C GLU A 118 18.86 -35.23 41.75
N THR A 119 18.34 -34.00 41.82
CA THR A 119 16.90 -33.74 41.90
C THR A 119 16.21 -34.05 40.55
N PRO A 120 15.33 -35.06 40.48
CA PRO A 120 14.67 -35.40 39.23
C PRO A 120 13.82 -34.26 38.71
N ARG A 121 14.13 -33.78 37.51
CA ARG A 121 13.39 -32.70 36.83
C ARG A 121 12.97 -33.12 35.44
N ARG A 122 11.98 -32.35 34.89
CA ARG A 122 11.56 -32.51 33.49
C ARG A 122 12.40 -31.58 32.63
N TYR A 123 13.15 -32.18 31.73
CA TYR A 123 13.93 -31.51 30.69
C TYR A 123 13.26 -31.66 29.34
N LEU A 124 13.64 -30.82 28.40
CA LEU A 124 13.23 -30.91 27.02
C LEU A 124 14.47 -30.81 26.13
N ILE A 125 14.53 -31.67 25.13
CA ILE A 125 15.48 -31.56 24.04
C ILE A 125 14.72 -31.38 22.74
N GLU A 126 15.09 -30.33 21.97
CA GLU A 126 14.57 -30.10 20.63
C GLU A 126 15.65 -30.51 19.62
N LEU A 127 15.32 -31.48 18.79
CA LEU A 127 16.11 -31.83 17.62
C LEU A 127 15.71 -30.89 16.50
N PRO A 128 16.66 -30.12 15.93
CA PRO A 128 16.40 -29.25 14.80
C PRO A 128 16.13 -30.06 13.52
N GLU A 129 16.11 -29.40 12.40
CA GLU A 129 15.97 -30.02 11.09
C GLU A 129 17.16 -30.93 10.79
N ILE A 130 16.94 -32.22 10.86
CA ILE A 130 17.90 -33.27 10.44
C ILE A 130 17.43 -33.81 9.10
N PHE A 131 18.22 -33.57 8.05
CA PHE A 131 17.87 -33.98 6.67
C PHE A 131 18.04 -35.46 6.40
N SER A 132 18.67 -36.16 7.35
CA SER A 132 18.97 -37.59 7.31
C SER A 132 17.90 -38.40 8.02
N ALA A 133 17.81 -39.71 7.73
CA ALA A 133 17.05 -40.65 8.57
C ALA A 133 17.77 -40.86 9.89
N TYR A 134 17.02 -40.88 11.02
CA TYR A 134 17.64 -41.01 12.32
C TYR A 134 16.81 -41.79 13.33
N ARG A 135 17.51 -42.31 14.34
CA ARG A 135 16.97 -42.89 15.59
C ARG A 135 17.63 -42.18 16.77
N PHE A 136 16.81 -41.59 17.64
CA PHE A 136 17.28 -40.89 18.83
C PHE A 136 16.87 -41.62 20.09
N TYR A 137 17.86 -41.93 20.91
CA TYR A 137 17.69 -42.64 22.18
C TYR A 137 18.08 -41.69 23.33
N ILE A 138 17.35 -41.81 24.44
CA ILE A 138 17.73 -41.26 25.75
C ILE A 138 17.89 -42.46 26.68
N ASP A 139 19.09 -42.64 27.20
CA ASP A 139 19.52 -43.85 27.88
C ASP A 139 19.27 -45.09 27.00
N ASP A 140 18.38 -45.99 27.42
CA ASP A 140 18.06 -47.24 26.70
C ASP A 140 16.76 -47.14 25.89
N GLU A 141 16.05 -46.04 25.96
CA GLU A 141 14.74 -45.87 25.33
C GLU A 141 14.86 -45.16 23.97
N LEU A 142 14.22 -45.71 22.93
CA LEU A 142 14.02 -45.04 21.65
C LEU A 142 12.91 -44.02 21.79
N VAL A 143 13.28 -42.74 21.85
CA VAL A 143 12.32 -41.65 22.09
C VAL A 143 11.83 -40.95 20.80
N LEU A 144 12.67 -40.90 19.76
CA LEU A 144 12.31 -40.35 18.46
C LEU A 144 12.92 -41.15 17.32
N SER A 145 12.18 -41.27 16.22
CA SER A 145 12.71 -41.73 14.94
C SER A 145 12.09 -40.95 13.79
N ALA A 146 12.87 -40.70 12.75
CA ALA A 146 12.38 -40.09 11.53
C ALA A 146 13.00 -40.75 10.31
N GLY A 147 12.15 -41.19 9.39
CA GLY A 147 12.59 -41.93 8.22
C GLY A 147 12.94 -43.40 8.52
N GLU A 148 13.65 -44.05 7.59
CA GLU A 148 14.14 -45.42 7.70
C GLU A 148 15.65 -45.45 7.51
N THR A 149 16.36 -45.97 8.53
CA THR A 149 17.83 -46.01 8.57
C THR A 149 18.43 -47.27 7.93
N ASN A 150 17.61 -48.21 7.45
CA ASN A 150 18.09 -49.36 6.69
C ASN A 150 18.52 -48.89 5.29
N ALA A 151 19.71 -49.34 4.82
CA ALA A 151 20.24 -48.93 3.51
C ALA A 151 19.31 -49.31 2.33
N GLU A 152 18.71 -50.49 2.37
CA GLU A 152 17.85 -51.01 1.30
C GLU A 152 16.49 -50.29 1.23
N GLN A 153 16.04 -49.70 2.33
CA GLN A 153 14.73 -49.06 2.46
C GLN A 153 14.85 -47.61 2.90
N TYR A 154 16.01 -47.00 2.66
CA TYR A 154 16.30 -45.63 3.11
C TYR A 154 15.23 -44.65 2.70
N ARG A 155 14.73 -43.91 3.68
CA ARG A 155 13.82 -42.75 3.48
C ARG A 155 14.10 -41.72 4.54
N SER A 156 14.36 -40.50 4.12
CA SER A 156 14.53 -39.35 5.02
C SER A 156 13.23 -38.56 5.21
N ARG A 157 13.02 -38.06 6.41
CA ARG A 157 11.88 -37.15 6.73
C ARG A 157 12.37 -35.97 7.54
N LEU A 158 11.95 -34.82 7.14
CA LEU A 158 12.25 -33.52 7.76
C LEU A 158 11.14 -33.15 8.73
N GLN A 159 11.48 -32.93 9.98
CA GLN A 159 10.57 -32.44 11.01
C GLN A 159 11.37 -31.90 12.19
N ASN A 160 10.93 -30.78 12.74
CA ASN A 160 11.45 -30.21 13.97
C ASN A 160 10.72 -30.85 15.16
N ARG A 161 11.41 -31.65 15.94
CA ARG A 161 10.81 -32.44 17.04
C ARG A 161 11.41 -32.11 18.39
N ALA A 162 10.57 -32.07 19.39
CA ALA A 162 11.00 -31.91 20.77
C ALA A 162 10.49 -33.08 21.61
N VAL A 163 11.34 -33.58 22.50
CA VAL A 163 11.05 -34.64 23.43
C VAL A 163 11.25 -34.17 24.86
N SER A 164 10.27 -34.44 25.71
CA SER A 164 10.35 -34.21 27.15
C SER A 164 10.68 -35.49 27.87
N PHE A 165 11.68 -35.46 28.74
CA PHE A 165 12.07 -36.57 29.57
C PHE A 165 12.27 -36.13 31.03
N LYS A 166 12.17 -37.06 31.96
CA LYS A 166 12.51 -36.88 33.38
C LYS A 166 13.89 -37.46 33.61
N GLY A 167 14.83 -36.66 34.10
CA GLY A 167 16.20 -37.06 34.29
C GLY A 167 16.79 -36.55 35.61
N SER A 168 17.78 -37.28 36.14
CA SER A 168 18.65 -36.91 37.26
C SER A 168 19.95 -37.72 37.14
N GLY A 169 21.04 -37.22 37.68
CA GLY A 169 22.33 -37.89 37.58
C GLY A 169 22.84 -38.01 36.13
N THR A 170 23.25 -39.21 35.72
CA THR A 170 23.82 -39.44 34.38
C THR A 170 22.73 -39.84 33.40
N VAL A 171 22.63 -39.09 32.27
CA VAL A 171 21.71 -39.36 31.15
C VAL A 171 22.52 -39.40 29.86
N ARG A 172 22.32 -40.44 29.05
CA ARG A 172 23.03 -40.61 27.78
C ARG A 172 22.10 -40.29 26.59
N LEU A 173 22.55 -39.38 25.75
CA LEU A 173 21.92 -39.06 24.47
C LEU A 173 22.65 -39.79 23.34
N LEU A 174 21.91 -40.51 22.50
CA LEU A 174 22.47 -41.26 21.37
C LEU A 174 21.63 -40.98 20.12
N LEU A 175 22.26 -40.43 19.09
CA LEU A 175 21.61 -40.12 17.81
C LEU A 175 22.32 -40.88 16.68
N ALA A 176 21.69 -41.97 16.23
CA ALA A 176 22.14 -42.75 15.10
C ALA A 176 21.51 -42.24 13.80
N VAL A 177 22.34 -41.84 12.82
CA VAL A 177 21.90 -41.20 11.58
C VAL A 177 22.46 -41.89 10.35
N ARG A 178 21.68 -41.92 9.28
CA ARG A 178 22.08 -42.34 7.93
C ARG A 178 21.59 -41.36 6.90
N ASP A 179 22.46 -41.02 5.94
CA ASP A 179 22.09 -40.21 4.78
C ASP A 179 22.62 -40.87 3.49
N GLU A 180 21.74 -40.95 2.49
CA GLU A 180 22.06 -41.40 1.15
C GLU A 180 21.43 -40.54 0.07
N SER A 181 20.83 -39.42 0.44
CA SER A 181 20.01 -38.62 -0.50
C SER A 181 20.20 -37.12 -0.48
N TRP A 182 20.95 -36.58 0.48
CA TRP A 182 21.04 -35.14 0.61
C TRP A 182 22.48 -34.62 0.84
N ILE A 183 22.68 -33.33 0.59
CA ILE A 183 23.97 -32.63 0.70
C ILE A 183 24.36 -32.42 2.17
N TYR A 184 23.38 -32.11 3.02
CA TYR A 184 23.58 -31.83 4.45
C TYR A 184 23.30 -33.08 5.26
N SER A 185 24.31 -33.87 5.45
CA SER A 185 24.23 -35.17 6.13
C SER A 185 24.42 -35.03 7.64
N GLY A 186 23.74 -35.88 8.39
CA GLY A 186 23.89 -35.96 9.83
C GLY A 186 23.22 -34.83 10.60
N MET A 187 23.77 -34.53 11.76
CA MET A 187 23.29 -33.45 12.62
C MET A 187 23.94 -32.11 12.19
N THR A 188 23.31 -31.43 11.26
CA THR A 188 23.82 -30.16 10.69
C THR A 188 23.68 -29.02 11.67
N TYR A 189 22.57 -29.00 12.42
CA TYR A 189 22.23 -27.94 13.36
C TYR A 189 22.24 -28.44 14.80
N PRO A 190 22.75 -27.65 15.78
CA PRO A 190 22.83 -28.06 17.17
C PRO A 190 21.45 -28.19 17.83
N PRO A 191 21.19 -29.27 18.58
CA PRO A 191 20.01 -29.41 19.40
C PRO A 191 19.92 -28.35 20.48
N ALA A 192 18.69 -27.96 20.84
CA ALA A 192 18.42 -27.12 22.00
C ALA A 192 18.04 -27.99 23.19
N PHE A 193 18.71 -27.80 24.33
CA PHE A 193 18.45 -28.52 25.57
C PHE A 193 18.24 -27.57 26.74
N GLY A 194 17.36 -27.92 27.64
CA GLY A 194 17.13 -27.12 28.86
C GLY A 194 15.85 -27.45 29.60
N THR A 195 15.35 -26.47 30.35
CA THR A 195 14.08 -26.62 31.06
C THR A 195 12.93 -26.73 30.05
N ALA A 196 11.89 -27.52 30.41
CA ALA A 196 10.74 -27.72 29.53
C ALA A 196 10.05 -26.38 29.16
N LEU A 197 9.97 -25.44 30.11
CA LEU A 197 9.40 -24.11 29.88
C LEU A 197 10.29 -23.31 28.92
N GLY A 198 11.59 -23.25 29.16
CA GLY A 198 12.53 -22.45 28.35
C GLY A 198 12.55 -22.88 26.88
N VAL A 199 12.73 -24.19 26.61
CA VAL A 199 12.79 -24.72 25.25
C VAL A 199 11.44 -24.54 24.54
N ASN A 200 10.31 -24.80 25.22
CA ASN A 200 8.99 -24.57 24.61
C ASN A 200 8.74 -23.09 24.31
N THR A 201 9.15 -22.17 25.17
CA THR A 201 9.03 -20.74 24.93
C THR A 201 9.86 -20.33 23.72
N GLN A 202 11.14 -20.76 23.67
CA GLN A 202 12.02 -20.49 22.53
C GLN A 202 11.41 -20.99 21.21
N ARG A 203 10.91 -22.23 21.20
CA ARG A 203 10.25 -22.84 20.05
C ARG A 203 9.00 -22.07 19.63
N ALA A 204 8.14 -21.73 20.60
CA ALA A 204 6.92 -20.95 20.35
C ALA A 204 7.24 -19.59 19.74
N VAL A 205 8.19 -18.84 20.29
CA VAL A 205 8.60 -17.53 19.77
C VAL A 205 9.12 -17.65 18.33
N ARG A 206 9.98 -18.62 18.02
CA ARG A 206 10.49 -18.86 16.67
C ARG A 206 9.36 -19.14 15.65
N VAL A 207 8.41 -20.00 16.04
CA VAL A 207 7.25 -20.33 15.19
C VAL A 207 6.34 -19.10 15.04
N CYS A 208 6.11 -18.32 16.10
CA CYS A 208 5.30 -17.11 16.05
C CYS A 208 5.91 -16.03 15.13
N ILE A 209 7.23 -15.80 15.22
CA ILE A 209 7.93 -14.86 14.33
C ILE A 209 7.77 -15.30 12.86
N SER A 210 8.01 -16.58 12.58
CA SER A 210 7.87 -17.13 11.22
C SER A 210 6.43 -17.09 10.73
N ALA A 211 5.46 -17.36 11.59
CA ALA A 211 4.03 -17.28 11.26
C ALA A 211 3.59 -15.82 10.97
N ALA A 212 4.10 -14.84 11.72
CA ALA A 212 3.82 -13.43 11.47
C ALA A 212 4.37 -12.98 10.11
N MET A 213 5.62 -13.38 9.77
CA MET A 213 6.21 -13.08 8.46
C MET A 213 5.43 -13.77 7.32
N LEU A 214 5.06 -15.03 7.48
CA LEU A 214 4.25 -15.77 6.52
C LEU A 214 2.89 -15.10 6.31
N THR A 215 2.22 -14.71 7.41
CA THR A 215 0.93 -14.00 7.35
C THR A 215 1.06 -12.69 6.60
N LEU A 216 2.12 -11.91 6.82
CA LEU A 216 2.37 -10.68 6.07
C LEU A 216 2.51 -10.93 4.57
N MET A 217 3.26 -11.97 4.17
CA MET A 217 3.40 -12.33 2.75
C MET A 217 2.08 -12.80 2.14
N LEU A 218 1.28 -13.56 2.87
CA LEU A 218 -0.05 -13.99 2.42
C LEU A 218 -1.04 -12.82 2.32
N LEU A 219 -0.95 -11.82 3.20
CA LEU A 219 -1.73 -10.58 3.08
C LEU A 219 -1.33 -9.79 1.83
N PHE A 220 -0.04 -9.69 1.52
CA PHE A 220 0.42 -9.07 0.28
C PHE A 220 -0.06 -9.85 -0.95
N ALA A 221 0.01 -11.18 -0.91
CA ALA A 221 -0.48 -12.03 -1.99
C ALA A 221 -2.00 -11.89 -2.18
N SER A 222 -2.79 -11.91 -1.11
CA SER A 222 -4.25 -11.75 -1.16
C SER A 222 -4.65 -10.38 -1.71
N PHE A 223 -3.96 -9.32 -1.29
CA PHE A 223 -4.15 -7.97 -1.83
C PHE A 223 -3.83 -7.91 -3.34
N ALA A 224 -2.68 -8.45 -3.74
CA ALA A 224 -2.31 -8.48 -5.17
C ALA A 224 -3.29 -9.34 -6.01
N LEU A 225 -3.78 -10.45 -5.45
CA LEU A 225 -4.79 -11.29 -6.07
C LEU A 225 -6.12 -10.54 -6.24
N TRP A 226 -6.55 -9.84 -5.20
CA TRP A 226 -7.74 -8.99 -5.26
C TRP A 226 -7.64 -7.93 -6.36
N LEU A 227 -6.47 -7.28 -6.51
CA LEU A 227 -6.24 -6.33 -7.61
C LEU A 227 -6.28 -7.00 -8.99
N CYS A 228 -5.80 -8.24 -9.11
CA CYS A 228 -5.83 -8.97 -10.39
C CYS A 228 -7.25 -9.41 -10.79
N LEU A 229 -8.10 -9.73 -9.83
CA LEU A 229 -9.45 -10.25 -10.06
C LEU A 229 -10.53 -9.17 -10.04
N GLY A 230 -10.40 -8.18 -9.14
CA GLY A 230 -11.43 -7.18 -8.88
C GLY A 230 -11.40 -5.95 -9.78
N SER A 231 -10.37 -5.76 -10.61
CA SER A 231 -10.22 -4.60 -11.48
C SER A 231 -10.43 -4.96 -12.93
N MET A 232 -11.28 -4.21 -13.66
CA MET A 232 -11.45 -4.35 -15.12
C MET A 232 -10.14 -4.17 -15.90
N ARG A 233 -9.17 -3.43 -15.34
CA ARG A 233 -7.79 -3.33 -15.85
C ARG A 233 -6.84 -3.59 -14.70
N CYS A 234 -6.31 -4.81 -14.64
CA CYS A 234 -5.29 -5.18 -13.66
C CYS A 234 -4.13 -4.17 -13.66
N PRO A 235 -3.82 -3.51 -12.52
CA PRO A 235 -2.73 -2.55 -12.46
C PRO A 235 -1.39 -3.18 -12.91
N PRO A 236 -0.49 -2.42 -13.53
CA PRO A 236 0.81 -2.92 -13.94
C PRO A 236 1.56 -3.49 -12.72
N ASN A 237 2.32 -4.55 -12.93
CA ASN A 237 3.11 -5.26 -11.92
C ASN A 237 2.32 -6.05 -10.85
N SER A 238 0.98 -6.01 -10.78
CA SER A 238 0.19 -6.76 -9.77
C SER A 238 0.45 -8.26 -9.81
N ARG A 239 0.51 -8.86 -11.01
CA ARG A 239 0.80 -10.29 -11.17
C ARG A 239 2.22 -10.65 -10.70
N LEU A 240 3.19 -9.78 -10.96
CA LEU A 240 4.56 -9.99 -10.48
C LEU A 240 4.66 -9.89 -8.98
N PHE A 241 3.97 -8.91 -8.38
CA PHE A 241 3.93 -8.74 -6.93
C PHE A 241 3.20 -9.91 -6.25
N LEU A 242 2.15 -10.44 -6.86
CA LEU A 242 1.50 -11.68 -6.41
C LEU A 242 2.47 -12.86 -6.38
N LEU A 243 3.18 -13.11 -7.48
CA LEU A 243 4.15 -14.20 -7.57
C LEU A 243 5.30 -14.01 -6.57
N LEU A 244 5.79 -12.77 -6.41
CA LEU A 244 6.82 -12.43 -5.45
C LEU A 244 6.37 -12.74 -4.01
N SER A 245 5.17 -12.31 -3.64
CA SER A 245 4.61 -12.54 -2.31
C SER A 245 4.41 -14.04 -2.02
N LEU A 246 3.93 -14.81 -3.00
CA LEU A 246 3.76 -16.26 -2.87
C LEU A 246 5.12 -16.98 -2.76
N SER A 247 6.10 -16.61 -3.57
CA SER A 247 7.45 -17.18 -3.48
C SER A 247 8.13 -16.87 -2.14
N ALA A 248 8.01 -15.63 -1.67
CA ALA A 248 8.52 -15.21 -0.36
C ALA A 248 7.77 -15.93 0.80
N ALA A 249 6.47 -16.19 0.65
CA ALA A 249 5.71 -16.98 1.62
C ALA A 249 6.26 -18.39 1.74
N VAL A 250 6.59 -19.06 0.63
CA VAL A 250 7.22 -20.40 0.65
C VAL A 250 8.58 -20.33 1.32
N LEU A 251 9.43 -19.36 0.95
CA LEU A 251 10.76 -19.16 1.55
C LEU A 251 10.71 -19.01 3.08
N LEU A 252 9.73 -18.27 3.59
CA LEU A 252 9.63 -17.96 5.02
C LEU A 252 8.81 -18.99 5.82
N SER A 253 8.19 -19.98 5.16
CA SER A 253 7.27 -20.94 5.77
C SER A 253 7.95 -22.06 6.53
N GLY A 254 9.22 -22.38 6.27
CA GLY A 254 9.94 -23.56 6.76
C GLY A 254 9.70 -23.88 8.24
N PRO A 255 10.02 -22.98 9.20
CA PRO A 255 9.86 -23.29 10.64
C PRO A 255 8.42 -23.58 11.06
N VAL A 256 7.41 -22.99 10.39
CA VAL A 256 6.00 -23.27 10.67
C VAL A 256 5.61 -24.66 10.13
N VAL A 257 5.99 -24.95 8.89
CA VAL A 257 5.63 -26.21 8.21
C VAL A 257 6.34 -27.39 8.89
N HIS A 258 7.64 -27.26 9.20
CA HIS A 258 8.42 -28.32 9.84
C HIS A 258 8.02 -28.56 11.31
N ALA A 259 7.43 -27.57 11.97
CA ALA A 259 6.85 -27.74 13.31
C ALA A 259 5.53 -28.53 13.28
N LEU A 260 4.76 -28.41 12.19
CA LEU A 260 3.42 -28.99 12.08
C LEU A 260 3.41 -30.40 11.48
N LYS A 261 4.27 -30.65 10.47
CA LYS A 261 4.19 -31.89 9.68
C LYS A 261 5.56 -32.45 9.32
N ALA A 262 5.71 -33.77 9.42
CA ALA A 262 6.86 -34.47 8.86
C ALA A 262 6.72 -34.57 7.34
N LEU A 263 7.69 -34.02 6.62
CA LEU A 263 7.71 -34.01 5.16
C LEU A 263 8.88 -34.86 4.65
N PRO A 264 8.77 -35.50 3.47
CA PRO A 264 9.93 -36.09 2.83
C PRO A 264 10.93 -34.97 2.49
N VAL A 265 12.23 -35.20 2.74
CA VAL A 265 13.26 -34.20 2.41
C VAL A 265 13.19 -33.84 0.94
N GLN A 266 13.12 -34.83 0.06
CA GLN A 266 12.84 -34.60 -1.36
C GLN A 266 11.35 -34.89 -1.65
N PRO A 267 10.62 -33.99 -2.39
CA PRO A 267 11.10 -32.80 -3.09
C PRO A 267 10.99 -31.50 -2.25
N TRP A 268 10.58 -31.57 -0.97
CA TRP A 268 10.19 -30.39 -0.21
C TRP A 268 11.34 -29.37 -0.08
N TYR A 269 12.53 -29.82 0.31
CA TYR A 269 13.67 -28.92 0.47
C TYR A 269 14.12 -28.30 -0.85
N THR A 270 13.99 -29.01 -1.97
CA THR A 270 14.24 -28.44 -3.30
C THR A 270 13.29 -27.30 -3.60
N ILE A 271 12.02 -27.41 -3.19
CA ILE A 271 11.03 -26.33 -3.34
C ILE A 271 11.43 -25.11 -2.50
N GLU A 272 11.84 -25.31 -1.25
CA GLU A 272 12.32 -24.23 -0.38
C GLU A 272 13.58 -23.56 -0.95
N LEU A 273 14.55 -24.34 -1.38
CA LEU A 273 15.79 -23.85 -1.99
C LEU A 273 15.50 -22.99 -3.23
N VAL A 274 14.69 -23.53 -4.16
CA VAL A 274 14.34 -22.83 -5.41
C VAL A 274 13.50 -21.58 -5.12
N SER A 275 12.63 -21.61 -4.09
CA SER A 275 11.82 -20.45 -3.72
C SER A 275 12.66 -19.22 -3.35
N GLY A 276 13.83 -19.40 -2.73
CA GLY A 276 14.77 -18.32 -2.42
C GLY A 276 15.33 -17.65 -3.67
N TYR A 277 15.75 -18.44 -4.65
CA TYR A 277 16.26 -17.89 -5.93
C TYR A 277 15.14 -17.29 -6.78
N LEU A 278 13.95 -17.92 -6.77
CA LEU A 278 12.76 -17.39 -7.44
C LEU A 278 12.32 -16.04 -6.83
N THR A 279 12.35 -15.93 -5.51
CA THR A 279 12.08 -14.67 -4.82
C THR A 279 13.07 -13.58 -5.27
N THR A 280 14.37 -13.91 -5.33
CA THR A 280 15.40 -12.99 -5.82
C THR A 280 15.18 -12.60 -7.28
N LEU A 281 14.85 -13.55 -8.16
CA LEU A 281 14.50 -13.28 -9.57
C LEU A 281 13.32 -12.32 -9.69
N LEU A 282 12.27 -12.53 -8.90
CA LEU A 282 11.07 -11.69 -8.92
C LEU A 282 11.34 -10.29 -8.33
N ILE A 283 12.21 -10.19 -7.31
CA ILE A 283 12.72 -8.91 -6.80
C ILE A 283 13.45 -8.16 -7.92
N VAL A 284 14.43 -8.77 -8.56
CA VAL A 284 15.21 -8.19 -9.66
C VAL A 284 14.32 -7.73 -10.82
N LEU A 285 13.33 -8.55 -11.18
CA LEU A 285 12.39 -8.23 -12.26
C LEU A 285 11.49 -7.04 -11.91
N LEU A 286 10.91 -7.05 -10.71
CA LEU A 286 10.02 -5.99 -10.25
C LEU A 286 10.78 -4.68 -10.02
N HIS A 287 11.93 -4.74 -9.35
CA HIS A 287 12.81 -3.61 -9.10
C HIS A 287 13.27 -2.93 -10.40
N GLY A 288 13.72 -3.73 -11.39
CA GLY A 288 14.12 -3.20 -12.69
C GLY A 288 12.97 -2.58 -13.50
N ARG A 289 11.71 -3.03 -13.29
CA ARG A 289 10.52 -2.39 -13.88
C ARG A 289 10.19 -1.08 -13.19
N ILE A 290 10.19 -1.05 -11.87
CA ILE A 290 9.93 0.16 -11.07
C ILE A 290 10.97 1.23 -11.38
N CYS A 291 12.26 0.87 -11.45
CA CYS A 291 13.36 1.79 -11.79
C CYS A 291 13.41 2.16 -13.28
N ALA A 292 12.49 1.68 -14.11
CA ALA A 292 12.43 1.93 -15.55
C ALA A 292 13.75 1.71 -16.29
N LEU A 293 14.46 0.61 -15.96
CA LEU A 293 15.73 0.26 -16.58
C LEU A 293 15.56 -0.09 -18.08
N PRO A 294 16.61 0.13 -18.89
CA PRO A 294 16.62 -0.29 -20.29
C PRO A 294 16.31 -1.79 -20.43
N ASN A 295 15.55 -2.15 -21.46
CA ASN A 295 15.09 -3.53 -21.69
C ASN A 295 16.24 -4.54 -21.78
N ALA A 296 17.38 -4.15 -22.38
CA ALA A 296 18.55 -5.02 -22.51
C ALA A 296 19.13 -5.41 -21.15
N VAL A 297 19.34 -4.42 -20.25
CA VAL A 297 19.88 -4.64 -18.90
C VAL A 297 18.94 -5.52 -18.08
N ARG A 298 17.62 -5.23 -18.14
CA ARG A 298 16.60 -6.00 -17.43
C ARG A 298 16.53 -7.45 -17.93
N LYS A 299 16.56 -7.67 -19.25
CA LYS A 299 16.57 -9.03 -19.83
C LYS A 299 17.82 -9.82 -19.44
N ALA A 300 19.00 -9.18 -19.46
CA ALA A 300 20.25 -9.82 -19.04
C ALA A 300 20.20 -10.24 -17.56
N ALA A 301 19.76 -9.35 -16.65
CA ALA A 301 19.63 -9.66 -15.24
C ALA A 301 18.64 -10.81 -14.99
N VAL A 302 17.49 -10.82 -15.66
CA VAL A 302 16.49 -11.90 -15.56
C VAL A 302 17.04 -13.22 -16.07
N LEU A 303 17.81 -13.21 -17.15
CA LEU A 303 18.43 -14.42 -17.71
C LEU A 303 19.43 -15.04 -16.71
N VAL A 304 20.27 -14.21 -16.07
CA VAL A 304 21.20 -14.66 -15.03
C VAL A 304 20.45 -15.26 -13.84
N CYS A 305 19.40 -14.58 -13.35
CA CYS A 305 18.58 -15.08 -12.25
C CYS A 305 17.84 -16.37 -12.60
N ALA A 306 17.33 -16.50 -13.83
CA ALA A 306 16.68 -17.73 -14.29
C ALA A 306 17.69 -18.88 -14.42
N GLY A 307 18.91 -18.59 -14.86
CA GLY A 307 20.00 -19.56 -14.91
C GLY A 307 20.34 -20.14 -13.54
N ILE A 308 20.46 -19.29 -12.51
CA ILE A 308 20.72 -19.77 -11.14
C ILE A 308 19.52 -20.52 -10.55
N CYS A 309 18.28 -20.14 -10.86
CA CYS A 309 17.10 -20.91 -10.48
C CYS A 309 17.12 -22.31 -11.09
N GLY A 310 17.51 -22.43 -12.37
CA GLY A 310 17.69 -23.71 -13.05
C GLY A 310 18.81 -24.53 -12.42
N ALA A 311 19.96 -23.91 -12.10
CA ALA A 311 21.08 -24.57 -11.41
C ALA A 311 20.67 -25.07 -10.01
N ALA A 312 19.91 -24.27 -9.24
CA ALA A 312 19.39 -24.68 -7.94
C ALA A 312 18.42 -25.86 -8.03
N LEU A 313 17.54 -25.86 -9.05
CA LEU A 313 16.62 -26.97 -9.32
C LEU A 313 17.39 -28.25 -9.67
N LEU A 314 18.39 -28.16 -10.54
CA LEU A 314 19.25 -29.29 -10.92
C LEU A 314 20.06 -29.80 -9.71
N CYS A 315 20.66 -28.89 -8.92
CA CYS A 315 21.38 -29.23 -7.72
C CYS A 315 20.49 -29.98 -6.72
N GLY A 316 19.27 -29.49 -6.48
CA GLY A 316 18.30 -30.15 -5.62
C GLY A 316 17.84 -31.52 -6.15
N ALA A 317 17.54 -31.60 -7.45
CA ALA A 317 17.09 -32.85 -8.07
C ALA A 317 18.19 -33.94 -8.12
N CYS A 318 19.45 -33.52 -8.31
CA CYS A 318 20.61 -34.42 -8.41
C CYS A 318 21.38 -34.54 -7.07
N ALA A 319 20.83 -34.11 -5.96
CA ALA A 319 21.51 -34.01 -4.66
C ALA A 319 22.21 -35.33 -4.26
N ALA A 320 21.58 -36.49 -4.50
CA ALA A 320 22.13 -37.81 -4.20
C ALA A 320 23.39 -38.18 -5.02
N HIS A 321 23.66 -37.49 -6.11
CA HIS A 321 24.76 -37.80 -7.03
C HIS A 321 25.82 -36.68 -7.10
N LEU A 322 25.66 -35.62 -6.31
CA LEU A 322 26.59 -34.49 -6.32
C LEU A 322 27.88 -34.84 -5.59
N SER A 323 29.01 -34.60 -6.27
CA SER A 323 30.32 -34.64 -5.66
C SER A 323 30.55 -33.42 -4.75
N GLU A 324 31.49 -33.55 -3.81
CA GLU A 324 31.90 -32.42 -2.94
C GLU A 324 32.30 -31.18 -3.75
N TRP A 325 33.01 -31.38 -4.87
CA TRP A 325 33.39 -30.29 -5.79
C TRP A 325 32.15 -29.58 -6.38
N GLY A 326 31.15 -30.36 -6.82
CA GLY A 326 29.89 -29.79 -7.34
C GLY A 326 29.13 -28.97 -6.30
N ILE A 327 29.08 -29.42 -5.05
CA ILE A 327 28.47 -28.71 -3.92
C ILE A 327 29.19 -27.39 -3.64
N ARG A 328 30.53 -27.43 -3.59
CA ARG A 328 31.35 -26.21 -3.39
C ARG A 328 31.20 -25.23 -4.54
N ALA A 329 31.27 -25.71 -5.78
CA ALA A 329 31.10 -24.88 -6.97
C ALA A 329 29.72 -24.17 -6.98
N PHE A 330 28.65 -24.88 -6.57
CA PHE A 330 27.31 -24.27 -6.43
C PHE A 330 27.28 -23.24 -5.31
N SER A 331 27.93 -23.49 -4.17
CA SER A 331 28.05 -22.53 -3.07
C SER A 331 28.74 -21.24 -3.51
N ASP A 332 29.91 -21.37 -4.16
CA ASP A 332 30.68 -20.23 -4.65
C ASP A 332 29.91 -19.43 -5.71
N LEU A 333 29.22 -20.15 -6.62
CA LEU A 333 28.35 -19.53 -7.61
C LEU A 333 27.22 -18.74 -6.94
N THR A 334 26.67 -19.24 -5.85
CA THR A 334 25.63 -18.54 -5.07
C THR A 334 26.13 -17.25 -4.45
N VAL A 335 27.35 -17.25 -3.88
CA VAL A 335 27.99 -16.04 -3.32
C VAL A 335 28.20 -15.00 -4.44
N LEU A 336 28.77 -15.41 -5.57
CA LEU A 336 28.98 -14.53 -6.72
C LEU A 336 27.66 -13.97 -7.27
N PHE A 337 26.64 -14.81 -7.36
CA PHE A 337 25.29 -14.41 -7.77
C PHE A 337 24.69 -13.35 -6.85
N ARG A 338 24.73 -13.55 -5.52
CA ARG A 338 24.23 -12.58 -4.54
C ARG A 338 24.96 -11.25 -4.61
N LEU A 339 26.29 -11.27 -4.84
CA LEU A 339 27.08 -10.06 -5.09
C LEU A 339 26.60 -9.33 -6.36
N ALA A 340 26.43 -10.05 -7.47
CA ALA A 340 25.93 -9.49 -8.72
C ALA A 340 24.52 -8.87 -8.57
N VAL A 341 23.63 -9.53 -7.83
CA VAL A 341 22.29 -9.00 -7.50
C VAL A 341 22.41 -7.71 -6.67
N THR A 342 23.25 -7.67 -5.65
CA THR A 342 23.46 -6.47 -4.83
C THR A 342 23.93 -5.29 -5.68
N VAL A 343 24.92 -5.52 -6.57
CA VAL A 343 25.42 -4.49 -7.49
C VAL A 343 24.33 -4.03 -8.46
N TYR A 344 23.54 -4.95 -8.99
CA TYR A 344 22.40 -4.63 -9.87
C TYR A 344 21.36 -3.78 -9.17
N LEU A 345 20.93 -4.14 -7.95
CA LEU A 345 19.92 -3.39 -7.18
C LEU A 345 20.40 -1.97 -6.89
N LEU A 346 21.60 -1.80 -6.33
CA LEU A 346 22.20 -0.50 -6.07
C LEU A 346 22.34 0.35 -7.34
N GLY A 347 22.81 -0.26 -8.43
CA GLY A 347 22.94 0.41 -9.73
C GLY A 347 21.60 0.88 -10.28
N SER A 348 20.57 0.07 -10.16
CA SER A 348 19.20 0.40 -10.62
C SER A 348 18.55 1.50 -9.79
N ALA A 349 18.72 1.51 -8.45
CA ALA A 349 18.25 2.59 -7.59
C ALA A 349 18.98 3.92 -7.87
N LEU A 350 20.30 3.87 -8.11
CA LEU A 350 21.08 5.05 -8.52
C LEU A 350 20.63 5.59 -9.89
N TYR A 351 20.30 4.71 -10.83
CA TYR A 351 19.76 5.10 -12.13
C TYR A 351 18.40 5.81 -11.98
N ALA A 352 17.48 5.24 -11.19
CA ALA A 352 16.19 5.87 -10.87
C ALA A 352 16.37 7.22 -10.16
N ALA A 353 17.36 7.30 -9.26
CA ALA A 353 17.68 8.54 -8.55
C ALA A 353 18.25 9.65 -9.46
N ARG A 354 18.93 9.32 -10.56
CA ARG A 354 19.33 10.29 -11.59
C ARG A 354 18.13 10.82 -12.35
N ARG A 355 17.11 10.01 -12.57
CA ARG A 355 15.84 10.38 -13.21
C ARG A 355 14.88 11.11 -12.27
N ARG A 356 15.26 11.32 -11.01
CA ARG A 356 14.45 11.97 -9.97
C ARG A 356 13.14 11.25 -9.67
N GLU A 357 13.12 9.94 -9.82
CA GLU A 357 11.97 9.13 -9.44
C GLU A 357 11.77 9.21 -7.92
N TRP A 358 10.53 9.36 -7.48
CA TRP A 358 10.19 9.59 -6.08
C TRP A 358 10.57 8.42 -5.17
N HIS A 359 10.47 7.19 -5.69
CA HIS A 359 10.74 5.95 -4.95
C HIS A 359 12.25 5.60 -4.84
N ALA A 360 13.09 6.27 -5.60
CA ALA A 360 14.51 5.93 -5.69
C ALA A 360 15.26 5.97 -4.35
N GLY A 361 14.85 6.86 -3.43
CA GLY A 361 15.46 6.97 -2.10
C GLY A 361 15.15 5.77 -1.22
N ALA A 362 13.90 5.32 -1.18
CA ALA A 362 13.47 4.17 -0.40
C ALA A 362 14.12 2.88 -0.90
N LEU A 363 14.13 2.67 -2.23
CA LEU A 363 14.79 1.52 -2.85
C LEU A 363 16.29 1.52 -2.56
N PHE A 364 16.98 2.65 -2.70
CA PHE A 364 18.39 2.76 -2.41
C PHE A 364 18.74 2.39 -0.96
N CYS A 365 17.93 2.81 0.02
CA CYS A 365 18.12 2.42 1.41
C CYS A 365 17.90 0.91 1.63
N ALA A 366 16.86 0.34 1.02
CA ALA A 366 16.58 -1.09 1.11
C ALA A 366 17.68 -1.94 0.46
N ASP A 367 18.22 -1.49 -0.67
CA ASP A 367 19.29 -2.17 -1.39
C ASP A 367 20.60 -2.15 -0.58
N ILE A 368 20.92 -1.03 0.08
CA ILE A 368 22.07 -0.94 0.99
C ILE A 368 21.87 -1.89 2.17
N PHE A 369 20.70 -1.91 2.77
CA PHE A 369 20.39 -2.82 3.86
C PHE A 369 20.57 -4.28 3.42
N TYR A 370 19.97 -4.69 2.31
CA TYR A 370 20.13 -6.03 1.75
C TYR A 370 21.60 -6.40 1.47
N GLY A 371 22.35 -5.50 0.82
CA GLY A 371 23.77 -5.71 0.54
C GLY A 371 24.63 -5.80 1.80
N THR A 372 24.27 -5.05 2.84
CA THR A 372 24.96 -5.11 4.14
C THR A 372 24.72 -6.45 4.83
N LEU A 373 23.47 -6.96 4.81
CA LEU A 373 23.14 -8.27 5.38
C LEU A 373 23.89 -9.38 4.63
N PHE A 374 23.96 -9.30 3.30
CA PHE A 374 24.75 -10.24 2.50
C PHE A 374 26.25 -10.17 2.85
N LEU A 375 26.80 -8.96 3.04
CA LEU A 375 28.20 -8.79 3.45
C LEU A 375 28.48 -9.48 4.79
N TRP A 376 27.62 -9.27 5.77
CA TRP A 376 27.75 -9.91 7.09
C TRP A 376 27.51 -11.42 7.05
N ASP A 377 26.65 -11.92 6.17
CA ASP A 377 26.47 -13.36 5.91
C ASP A 377 27.78 -14.02 5.44
N CYS A 378 28.57 -13.30 4.63
CA CYS A 378 29.91 -13.75 4.20
C CYS A 378 30.97 -13.62 5.29
N LEU A 379 30.91 -12.58 6.15
CA LEU A 379 31.91 -12.30 7.18
C LEU A 379 31.67 -13.12 8.47
N LEU A 380 30.44 -13.54 8.73
CA LEU A 380 30.02 -14.27 9.92
C LEU A 380 29.44 -15.65 9.54
N PRO A 381 30.26 -16.57 9.01
CA PRO A 381 29.76 -17.86 8.51
C PRO A 381 29.19 -18.77 9.60
N ALA A 382 29.54 -18.53 10.89
CA ALA A 382 29.01 -19.26 12.04
C ALA A 382 27.81 -18.55 12.67
N TYR A 383 26.90 -18.03 11.86
CA TYR A 383 25.61 -17.50 12.33
C TYR A 383 24.48 -18.51 12.07
N GLU A 384 23.80 -18.90 13.12
CA GLU A 384 22.60 -19.73 13.06
C GLU A 384 21.57 -19.21 14.06
N PRO A 385 20.43 -18.68 13.59
CA PRO A 385 19.47 -18.01 14.46
C PRO A 385 18.80 -18.96 15.46
N ILE A 386 18.61 -18.47 16.66
CA ILE A 386 17.86 -19.15 17.74
C ILE A 386 16.36 -18.91 17.54
N LEU A 387 15.96 -17.66 17.41
CA LEU A 387 14.57 -17.19 17.34
C LEU A 387 14.22 -16.58 16.00
N GLY A 388 15.16 -15.83 15.41
CA GLY A 388 14.96 -15.03 14.21
C GLY A 388 15.11 -15.82 12.91
N LYS A 389 15.69 -15.18 11.94
CA LYS A 389 15.91 -15.68 10.58
C LYS A 389 17.35 -15.45 10.15
N TRP A 390 17.78 -16.12 9.08
CA TRP A 390 19.08 -15.87 8.45
C TRP A 390 19.15 -14.43 7.93
N PHE A 391 20.36 -13.85 7.87
CA PHE A 391 20.55 -12.47 7.39
C PHE A 391 19.92 -12.24 6.02
N TYR A 392 20.10 -13.16 5.11
CA TYR A 392 19.52 -13.11 3.78
C TYR A 392 17.97 -13.08 3.78
N GLU A 393 17.31 -13.86 4.66
CA GLU A 393 15.84 -13.88 4.78
C GLU A 393 15.31 -12.53 5.30
N TRP A 394 15.99 -11.90 6.27
CA TRP A 394 15.69 -10.53 6.71
C TRP A 394 15.83 -9.51 5.60
N GLY A 395 16.89 -9.63 4.78
CA GLY A 395 17.13 -8.78 3.62
C GLY A 395 16.03 -8.90 2.57
N CYS A 396 15.64 -10.13 2.22
CA CYS A 396 14.54 -10.40 1.30
C CYS A 396 13.20 -9.87 1.83
N LEU A 397 12.89 -10.09 3.11
CA LEU A 397 11.67 -9.59 3.74
C LEU A 397 11.56 -8.07 3.62
N LEU A 398 12.63 -7.35 3.98
CA LEU A 398 12.64 -5.88 3.89
C LEU A 398 12.45 -5.40 2.45
N LEU A 399 13.16 -6.00 1.49
CA LEU A 399 13.01 -5.65 0.07
C LEU A 399 11.58 -5.87 -0.43
N VAL A 400 10.96 -7.01 -0.08
CA VAL A 400 9.57 -7.28 -0.47
C VAL A 400 8.62 -6.26 0.15
N CYS A 401 8.83 -5.89 1.42
CA CYS A 401 8.03 -4.86 2.09
C CYS A 401 8.18 -3.49 1.43
N VAL A 402 9.40 -3.07 1.10
CA VAL A 402 9.65 -1.77 0.43
C VAL A 402 9.08 -1.77 -0.99
N LEU A 403 9.27 -2.85 -1.75
CA LEU A 403 8.67 -3.00 -3.08
C LEU A 403 7.13 -2.98 -3.00
N GLY A 404 6.56 -3.60 -1.96
CA GLY A 404 5.12 -3.55 -1.68
C GLY A 404 4.63 -2.14 -1.38
N ALA A 405 5.37 -1.38 -0.56
CA ALA A 405 5.05 0.01 -0.25
C ALA A 405 5.12 0.92 -1.49
N VAL A 406 6.16 0.76 -2.32
CA VAL A 406 6.29 1.47 -3.60
C VAL A 406 5.15 1.10 -4.54
N PHE A 407 4.86 -0.19 -4.68
CA PHE A 407 3.75 -0.69 -5.50
C PHE A 407 2.40 -0.13 -5.05
N TRP A 408 2.12 -0.11 -3.74
CA TRP A 408 0.92 0.51 -3.18
C TRP A 408 0.81 2.00 -3.52
N GLN A 409 1.91 2.74 -3.36
CA GLN A 409 1.93 4.18 -3.65
C GLN A 409 1.74 4.47 -5.15
N ASP A 410 2.30 3.64 -6.04
CA ASP A 410 2.07 3.75 -7.48
C ASP A 410 0.59 3.57 -7.84
N ILE A 411 -0.08 2.58 -7.23
CA ILE A 411 -1.52 2.36 -7.41
C ILE A 411 -2.31 3.55 -6.88
N ALA A 412 -2.01 4.01 -5.68
CA ALA A 412 -2.70 5.14 -5.06
C ALA A 412 -2.55 6.43 -5.88
N GLN A 413 -1.35 6.70 -6.42
CA GLN A 413 -1.12 7.83 -7.32
C GLN A 413 -1.86 7.67 -8.65
N GLY A 414 -1.84 6.47 -9.23
CA GLY A 414 -2.59 6.14 -10.45
C GLY A 414 -4.08 6.37 -10.28
N TYR A 415 -4.64 5.94 -9.15
CA TYR A 415 -6.05 6.15 -8.82
C TYR A 415 -6.40 7.64 -8.65
N ARG A 416 -5.56 8.40 -7.92
CA ARG A 416 -5.74 9.86 -7.79
C ARG A 416 -5.71 10.58 -9.13
N ARG A 417 -4.77 10.24 -10.01
CA ARG A 417 -4.69 10.81 -11.38
C ARG A 417 -5.92 10.47 -12.21
N SER A 418 -6.45 9.26 -12.08
CA SER A 418 -7.69 8.85 -12.76
C SER A 418 -8.90 9.64 -12.30
N LEU A 419 -9.00 9.93 -10.99
CA LEU A 419 -10.08 10.76 -10.43
C LEU A 419 -10.00 12.21 -10.95
N THR A 420 -8.80 12.82 -10.91
CA THR A 420 -8.61 14.19 -11.42
C THR A 420 -8.93 14.28 -12.92
N PHE A 421 -8.47 13.34 -13.72
CA PHE A 421 -8.76 13.28 -15.14
C PHE A 421 -10.26 13.14 -15.44
N THR A 422 -10.96 12.31 -14.66
CA THR A 422 -12.43 12.15 -14.80
C THR A 422 -13.16 13.46 -14.46
N GLU A 423 -12.71 14.19 -13.45
CA GLU A 423 -13.28 15.49 -13.08
C GLU A 423 -13.03 16.55 -14.14
N GLU A 424 -11.82 16.62 -14.69
CA GLU A 424 -11.48 17.53 -15.81
C GLU A 424 -12.34 17.22 -17.05
N GLN A 425 -12.54 15.96 -17.39
CA GLN A 425 -13.45 15.58 -18.48
C GLN A 425 -14.89 16.01 -18.24
N ARG A 426 -15.39 15.86 -17.01
CA ARG A 426 -16.72 16.33 -16.64
C ARG A 426 -16.86 17.85 -16.74
N GLN A 427 -15.85 18.60 -16.29
CA GLN A 427 -15.83 20.07 -16.41
C GLN A 427 -15.83 20.49 -17.88
N MET A 428 -15.00 19.88 -18.71
CA MET A 428 -14.96 20.18 -20.15
C MET A 428 -16.28 19.85 -20.86
N ALA A 429 -16.92 18.72 -20.51
CA ALA A 429 -18.24 18.39 -21.04
C ALA A 429 -19.30 19.43 -20.64
N ARG A 430 -19.28 19.93 -19.40
CA ARG A 430 -20.18 21.00 -18.96
C ARG A 430 -19.94 22.31 -19.73
N GLN A 431 -18.68 22.71 -19.92
CA GLN A 431 -18.35 23.91 -20.70
C GLN A 431 -18.83 23.81 -22.15
N LEU A 432 -18.62 22.64 -22.80
CA LEU A 432 -19.12 22.40 -24.15
C LEU A 432 -20.65 22.45 -24.23
N ALA A 433 -21.34 21.90 -23.21
CA ALA A 433 -22.80 21.96 -23.15
C ALA A 433 -23.30 23.41 -23.00
N MET A 434 -22.67 24.23 -22.16
CA MET A 434 -22.99 25.65 -22.03
C MET A 434 -22.74 26.42 -23.32
N GLN A 435 -21.62 26.21 -24.01
CA GLN A 435 -21.34 26.82 -25.29
C GLN A 435 -22.39 26.49 -26.36
N LYS A 436 -22.78 25.19 -26.44
CA LYS A 436 -23.84 24.76 -27.37
C LYS A 436 -25.18 25.44 -27.07
N ALA A 437 -25.55 25.57 -25.79
CA ALA A 437 -26.76 26.25 -25.38
C ALA A 437 -26.71 27.76 -25.76
N HIS A 438 -25.57 28.40 -25.55
CA HIS A 438 -25.35 29.79 -25.92
C HIS A 438 -25.42 30.01 -27.46
N PHE A 439 -24.81 29.13 -28.24
CA PHE A 439 -24.92 29.18 -29.71
C PHE A 439 -26.38 28.98 -30.18
N ALA A 440 -27.13 28.06 -29.53
CA ALA A 440 -28.54 27.88 -29.84
C ALA A 440 -29.35 29.16 -29.59
N GLN A 441 -29.14 29.84 -28.47
CA GLN A 441 -29.79 31.15 -28.17
C GLN A 441 -29.42 32.26 -29.16
N ILE A 442 -28.15 32.32 -29.56
CA ILE A 442 -27.72 33.32 -30.56
C ILE A 442 -28.40 33.01 -31.91
N SER A 443 -28.45 31.74 -32.32
CA SER A 443 -29.11 31.34 -33.56
C SER A 443 -30.61 31.70 -33.56
N GLU A 444 -31.30 31.49 -32.45
CA GLU A 444 -32.70 31.85 -32.26
C GLU A 444 -32.92 33.37 -32.41
N LYS A 445 -32.06 34.18 -31.74
CA LYS A 445 -32.11 35.66 -31.87
C LYS A 445 -31.82 36.15 -33.27
N ILE A 446 -30.90 35.51 -33.98
CA ILE A 446 -30.60 35.85 -35.38
C ILE A 446 -31.82 35.57 -36.27
N GLU A 447 -32.49 34.42 -36.04
CA GLU A 447 -33.68 34.05 -36.80
C GLU A 447 -34.85 35.01 -36.52
N GLU A 448 -35.07 35.39 -35.26
CA GLU A 448 -36.04 36.40 -34.85
C GLU A 448 -35.73 37.76 -35.51
N SER A 449 -34.49 38.20 -35.51
CA SER A 449 -34.09 39.44 -36.17
C SER A 449 -34.27 39.37 -37.69
N ARG A 450 -34.08 38.20 -38.31
CA ARG A 450 -34.36 38.01 -39.75
C ARG A 450 -35.87 38.13 -40.06
N ARG A 451 -36.75 37.55 -39.19
CA ARG A 451 -38.21 37.69 -39.32
C ARG A 451 -38.64 39.14 -39.20
N GLN A 452 -38.18 39.83 -38.15
CA GLN A 452 -38.49 41.27 -37.96
C GLN A 452 -38.06 42.12 -39.15
N ARG A 453 -36.88 41.90 -39.74
CA ARG A 453 -36.42 42.61 -40.95
C ARG A 453 -37.26 42.25 -42.19
N HIS A 454 -37.71 41.02 -42.29
CA HIS A 454 -38.62 40.63 -43.38
C HIS A 454 -39.95 41.33 -43.27
N ASP A 455 -40.55 41.34 -42.07
CA ASP A 455 -41.83 41.96 -41.81
C ASP A 455 -41.78 43.50 -42.01
N PHE A 456 -40.70 44.10 -41.55
CA PHE A 456 -40.43 45.53 -41.79
C PHE A 456 -40.33 45.88 -43.30
N ARG A 457 -39.63 45.04 -44.07
CA ARG A 457 -39.57 45.20 -45.53
C ARG A 457 -40.95 45.03 -46.20
N GLN A 458 -41.76 44.14 -45.68
CA GLN A 458 -43.12 43.95 -46.17
C GLN A 458 -43.99 45.17 -45.87
N HIS A 459 -43.90 45.74 -44.65
CA HIS A 459 -44.58 46.98 -44.31
C HIS A 459 -44.14 48.13 -45.22
N LEU A 460 -42.85 48.32 -45.48
CA LEU A 460 -42.33 49.34 -46.40
C LEU A 460 -42.86 49.13 -47.82
N ARG A 461 -42.95 47.92 -48.34
CA ARG A 461 -43.51 47.63 -49.67
C ARG A 461 -45.00 47.98 -49.75
N THR A 462 -45.74 47.66 -48.67
CA THR A 462 -47.18 47.99 -48.58
C THR A 462 -47.39 49.53 -48.57
N ILE A 463 -46.59 50.24 -47.81
CA ILE A 463 -46.61 51.73 -47.80
C ILE A 463 -46.25 52.27 -49.16
N ALA A 464 -45.22 51.75 -49.84
CA ALA A 464 -44.82 52.17 -51.18
C ALA A 464 -45.90 51.87 -52.26
N GLY A 465 -46.63 50.80 -52.11
CA GLY A 465 -47.74 50.39 -53.00
C GLY A 465 -48.98 51.33 -52.87
N MET A 466 -49.11 52.05 -51.76
CA MET A 466 -50.20 53.04 -51.51
C MET A 466 -49.83 54.46 -51.93
N ALA A 467 -48.81 54.68 -52.78
CA ALA A 467 -48.27 55.98 -53.20
C ALA A 467 -49.30 56.87 -53.93
N GLY A 468 -50.48 56.40 -54.30
CA GLY A 468 -51.56 57.17 -54.93
C GLY A 468 -52.72 57.54 -54.00
N ASP A 469 -52.67 57.15 -52.72
CA ASP A 469 -53.73 57.43 -51.72
C ASP A 469 -53.11 57.89 -50.36
N PRO A 470 -52.94 59.19 -50.13
CA PRO A 470 -52.30 59.69 -48.92
C PRO A 470 -53.06 59.42 -47.61
N GLU A 471 -54.40 59.27 -47.65
CA GLU A 471 -55.22 58.97 -46.45
C GLU A 471 -55.05 57.54 -46.03
N ALA A 472 -55.07 56.59 -46.98
CA ALA A 472 -54.84 55.19 -46.71
C ALA A 472 -53.42 54.94 -46.19
N GLN A 473 -52.40 55.64 -46.68
CA GLN A 473 -51.01 55.56 -46.26
C GLN A 473 -50.82 56.00 -44.79
N LEU A 474 -51.43 57.13 -44.42
CA LEU A 474 -51.41 57.67 -43.06
C LEU A 474 -52.13 56.75 -42.06
N ALA A 475 -53.30 56.21 -42.46
CA ALA A 475 -54.08 55.30 -41.66
C ALA A 475 -53.28 53.95 -41.40
N TYR A 476 -52.53 53.46 -42.39
CA TYR A 476 -51.72 52.28 -42.25
C TYR A 476 -50.48 52.50 -41.34
N ILE A 477 -49.79 53.64 -41.48
CA ILE A 477 -48.68 54.08 -40.64
C ILE A 477 -49.16 54.20 -39.17
N SER A 478 -50.27 54.92 -38.94
CA SER A 478 -50.84 55.08 -37.60
C SER A 478 -51.17 53.78 -36.93
N ARG A 479 -51.69 52.83 -37.72
CA ARG A 479 -52.01 51.44 -37.19
C ARG A 479 -50.78 50.68 -36.83
N ILE A 480 -49.66 50.73 -37.58
CA ILE A 480 -48.40 50.09 -37.26
C ILE A 480 -47.75 50.72 -36.05
N THR A 481 -47.76 52.11 -35.96
CA THR A 481 -47.25 52.82 -34.81
C THR A 481 -47.97 52.49 -33.53
N ALA A 482 -49.32 52.41 -33.56
CA ALA A 482 -50.15 52.03 -32.42
C ALA A 482 -49.85 50.55 -31.96
N LEU A 483 -49.61 49.64 -32.90
CA LEU A 483 -49.19 48.27 -32.59
C LEU A 483 -47.77 48.21 -31.97
N SER A 484 -46.87 49.08 -32.34
CA SER A 484 -45.50 49.19 -31.79
C SER A 484 -45.50 49.82 -30.40
N GLU A 485 -46.40 50.78 -30.11
CA GLU A 485 -46.48 51.43 -28.80
C GLU A 485 -47.15 50.55 -27.73
N ALA A 486 -48.05 49.62 -28.11
CA ALA A 486 -48.68 48.68 -27.20
C ALA A 486 -47.68 47.63 -26.64
N THR A 487 -46.46 47.57 -27.13
CA THR A 487 -45.43 46.55 -26.78
C THR A 487 -44.23 47.16 -26.03
N ARG A 488 -44.32 48.38 -25.50
CA ARG A 488 -43.25 48.95 -24.67
C ARG A 488 -43.21 48.23 -23.32
N PRO A 489 -42.09 47.58 -22.96
CA PRO A 489 -41.93 47.00 -21.62
C PRO A 489 -41.86 48.10 -20.56
N GLU A 490 -42.50 47.94 -19.41
CA GLU A 490 -42.29 48.78 -18.22
C GLU A 490 -40.80 48.78 -17.89
N SER A 491 -40.19 49.95 -17.84
CA SER A 491 -38.79 50.14 -17.39
C SER A 491 -38.75 50.44 -15.90
N TYR A 492 -37.96 49.68 -15.13
CA TYR A 492 -37.87 49.83 -13.67
C TYR A 492 -36.65 50.64 -13.24
N CYS A 493 -35.57 50.64 -14.06
CA CYS A 493 -34.36 51.41 -13.78
C CYS A 493 -33.55 51.69 -15.07
N HIS A 494 -32.54 52.58 -14.99
CA HIS A 494 -31.71 53.00 -16.15
C HIS A 494 -30.66 51.94 -16.54
N ASP A 495 -30.25 51.03 -15.65
CA ASP A 495 -29.29 49.98 -15.98
C ASP A 495 -29.97 48.87 -16.80
N PRO A 496 -29.52 48.60 -18.05
CA PRO A 496 -30.20 47.66 -18.94
C PRO A 496 -30.19 46.20 -18.45
N ALA A 497 -29.15 45.78 -17.71
CA ALA A 497 -29.03 44.43 -17.23
C ALA A 497 -29.96 44.18 -16.02
N VAL A 498 -30.01 45.15 -15.11
CA VAL A 498 -30.89 45.12 -13.95
C VAL A 498 -32.35 45.27 -14.40
N ASP A 499 -32.62 46.18 -15.34
CA ASP A 499 -33.97 46.40 -15.87
C ASP A 499 -34.53 45.14 -16.55
N ALA A 500 -33.76 44.49 -17.41
CA ALA A 500 -34.16 43.25 -18.07
C ALA A 500 -34.43 42.12 -17.05
N MET A 501 -33.64 42.04 -16.00
CA MET A 501 -33.83 41.08 -14.93
C MET A 501 -35.11 41.35 -14.12
N LEU A 502 -35.30 42.63 -13.72
CA LEU A 502 -36.51 43.04 -13.02
C LEU A 502 -37.77 42.77 -13.85
N TYR A 503 -37.74 43.13 -15.14
CA TYR A 503 -38.84 42.83 -16.06
C TYR A 503 -39.16 41.34 -16.10
N TYR A 504 -38.17 40.46 -16.21
CA TYR A 504 -38.37 39.01 -16.24
C TYR A 504 -39.04 38.48 -14.96
N TYR A 505 -38.48 38.83 -13.79
CA TYR A 505 -38.99 38.32 -12.51
C TYR A 505 -40.36 38.93 -12.13
N VAL A 506 -40.55 40.24 -12.38
CA VAL A 506 -41.85 40.88 -12.14
C VAL A 506 -42.95 40.32 -13.05
N SER A 507 -42.64 40.16 -14.33
CA SER A 507 -43.59 39.55 -15.27
C SER A 507 -43.92 38.11 -14.91
N SER A 508 -42.92 37.33 -14.43
CA SER A 508 -43.14 35.96 -13.96
C SER A 508 -43.99 35.90 -12.71
N ALA A 509 -43.76 36.78 -11.75
CA ALA A 509 -44.53 36.88 -10.52
C ALA A 509 -45.98 37.32 -10.77
N ARG A 510 -46.20 38.32 -11.58
CA ARG A 510 -47.55 38.81 -11.92
C ARG A 510 -48.38 37.74 -12.64
N ARG A 511 -47.77 36.97 -13.54
CA ARG A 511 -48.44 35.82 -14.22
C ARG A 511 -48.92 34.75 -13.26
N THR A 512 -48.30 34.61 -12.11
CA THR A 512 -48.65 33.64 -11.08
C THR A 512 -49.46 34.23 -9.93
N GLY A 513 -50.04 35.43 -10.10
CA GLY A 513 -50.95 36.06 -9.13
C GLY A 513 -50.23 36.66 -7.91
N ILE A 514 -48.92 36.87 -7.97
CA ILE A 514 -48.14 37.51 -6.90
C ILE A 514 -48.15 39.05 -7.11
N ARG A 515 -48.54 39.79 -6.07
CA ARG A 515 -48.46 41.27 -6.09
C ARG A 515 -47.01 41.70 -5.99
N VAL A 516 -46.48 42.45 -6.98
CA VAL A 516 -45.08 42.90 -6.99
C VAL A 516 -45.04 44.43 -6.99
N SER A 517 -44.26 44.97 -6.06
CA SER A 517 -43.90 46.40 -6.00
C SER A 517 -42.39 46.55 -6.14
N VAL A 518 -41.97 47.29 -7.14
CA VAL A 518 -40.56 47.60 -7.37
C VAL A 518 -40.33 49.09 -7.34
N ARG A 519 -39.40 49.54 -6.53
CA ARG A 519 -38.94 50.89 -6.48
C ARG A 519 -37.40 50.93 -6.55
N ALA A 520 -36.87 51.42 -7.67
CA ALA A 520 -35.44 51.43 -7.93
C ALA A 520 -34.99 52.91 -8.17
N GLU A 521 -34.38 53.51 -7.15
CA GLU A 521 -33.80 54.85 -7.19
C GLU A 521 -32.29 54.70 -7.37
N LEU A 522 -31.85 54.49 -8.64
CA LEU A 522 -30.44 54.34 -9.04
C LEU A 522 -30.01 55.58 -9.82
N SER A 523 -28.79 56.11 -9.61
CA SER A 523 -28.27 57.27 -10.33
C SER A 523 -27.83 56.90 -11.75
N GLU A 524 -27.90 57.86 -12.69
CA GLU A 524 -27.52 57.67 -14.11
C GLU A 524 -26.02 57.42 -14.30
N ASP A 525 -25.18 57.83 -13.36
CA ASP A 525 -23.71 57.68 -13.38
C ASP A 525 -23.22 56.35 -12.85
N THR A 526 -24.11 55.43 -12.57
CA THR A 526 -23.69 54.10 -12.06
C THR A 526 -23.16 53.26 -13.22
N ALA A 527 -21.88 53.35 -13.48
CA ALA A 527 -21.20 52.48 -14.39
C ALA A 527 -21.42 51.01 -13.96
N ALA A 528 -22.10 50.30 -14.84
CA ALA A 528 -22.27 48.85 -14.89
C ALA A 528 -22.21 48.13 -13.53
N PHE A 529 -23.37 47.83 -12.96
CA PHE A 529 -23.43 46.86 -11.89
C PHE A 529 -22.76 45.55 -12.35
N SER A 530 -21.81 45.10 -11.56
CA SER A 530 -21.02 43.92 -11.89
C SER A 530 -21.93 42.73 -12.17
N VAL A 531 -21.50 41.83 -13.01
CA VAL A 531 -22.16 40.50 -13.24
C VAL A 531 -22.47 39.80 -11.92
N GLN A 532 -21.65 40.07 -10.91
CA GLN A 532 -21.80 39.55 -9.56
C GLN A 532 -23.03 40.12 -8.84
N PHE A 533 -23.33 41.41 -8.99
CA PHE A 533 -24.55 42.01 -8.44
C PHE A 533 -25.80 41.43 -9.11
N CYS A 534 -25.79 41.29 -10.43
CA CYS A 534 -26.90 40.65 -11.14
C CYS A 534 -27.10 39.19 -10.66
N THR A 535 -26.03 38.47 -10.37
CA THR A 535 -26.12 37.11 -9.80
C THR A 535 -26.74 37.14 -8.41
N ILE A 536 -26.36 38.10 -7.55
CA ILE A 536 -26.94 38.28 -6.22
C ILE A 536 -28.43 38.56 -6.31
N LEU A 537 -28.82 39.58 -7.11
CA LEU A 537 -30.20 40.01 -7.27
C LEU A 537 -31.09 38.91 -7.85
N GLY A 538 -30.59 38.16 -8.85
CA GLY A 538 -31.28 37.01 -9.44
C GLY A 538 -31.56 35.91 -8.42
N ASN A 539 -30.55 35.57 -7.61
CA ASN A 539 -30.72 34.55 -6.54
C ASN A 539 -31.74 35.00 -5.49
N LEU A 540 -31.75 36.29 -5.13
CA LEU A 540 -32.71 36.82 -4.16
C LEU A 540 -34.13 36.83 -4.72
N LEU A 541 -34.34 37.28 -5.95
CA LEU A 541 -35.67 37.31 -6.62
C LEU A 541 -36.20 35.89 -6.88
N GLU A 542 -35.33 34.97 -7.30
CA GLU A 542 -35.72 33.56 -7.47
C GLU A 542 -36.19 32.94 -6.14
N ASN A 543 -35.46 33.19 -5.06
CA ASN A 543 -35.82 32.70 -3.73
C ASN A 543 -37.15 33.26 -3.27
N ALA A 544 -37.42 34.58 -3.50
CA ALA A 544 -38.69 35.23 -3.18
C ALA A 544 -39.85 34.64 -3.95
N LEU A 545 -39.69 34.43 -5.27
CA LEU A 545 -40.72 33.76 -6.10
C LEU A 545 -41.06 32.37 -5.60
N VAL A 546 -40.03 31.53 -5.35
CA VAL A 546 -40.19 30.17 -4.87
C VAL A 546 -40.86 30.12 -3.50
N ALA A 547 -40.57 31.05 -2.60
CA ALA A 547 -41.18 31.16 -1.30
C ALA A 547 -42.70 31.49 -1.44
N CYS A 548 -43.06 32.47 -2.30
CA CYS A 548 -44.44 32.81 -2.58
C CYS A 548 -45.24 31.68 -3.26
N TRP A 549 -44.63 30.88 -4.14
CA TRP A 549 -45.29 29.74 -4.80
C TRP A 549 -45.67 28.62 -3.84
N ARG A 550 -44.99 28.47 -2.73
CA ARG A 550 -45.26 27.47 -1.70
C ARG A 550 -46.48 27.79 -0.83
N LEU A 551 -46.85 29.05 -0.81
CA LEU A 551 -48.03 29.49 -0.05
C LEU A 551 -49.34 28.97 -0.69
N PRO A 552 -50.34 28.62 0.12
CA PRO A 552 -51.68 28.30 -0.38
C PRO A 552 -52.25 29.41 -1.25
N GLU A 553 -53.15 29.06 -2.17
CA GLU A 553 -53.83 30.07 -3.04
C GLU A 553 -54.67 31.05 -2.26
N SER A 554 -55.14 30.69 -1.07
CA SER A 554 -55.93 31.54 -0.18
C SER A 554 -55.11 32.64 0.53
N THR A 555 -53.78 32.60 0.46
CA THR A 555 -52.87 33.54 1.15
C THR A 555 -52.46 34.64 0.21
N GLU A 556 -52.48 35.89 0.67
CA GLU A 556 -52.02 37.03 -0.09
C GLU A 556 -50.51 36.94 -0.32
N LYS A 557 -50.09 36.89 -1.59
CA LYS A 557 -48.71 36.73 -2.01
C LYS A 557 -48.14 38.06 -2.48
N SER A 558 -47.06 38.48 -1.87
CA SER A 558 -46.43 39.78 -2.23
C SER A 558 -44.91 39.69 -2.27
N ILE A 559 -44.33 40.47 -3.18
CA ILE A 559 -42.90 40.72 -3.25
C ILE A 559 -42.70 42.23 -3.35
N CYS A 560 -41.92 42.79 -2.45
CA CYS A 560 -41.58 44.22 -2.44
C CYS A 560 -40.05 44.39 -2.55
N LEU A 561 -39.61 45.08 -3.57
CA LEU A 561 -38.18 45.36 -3.80
C LEU A 561 -37.95 46.88 -3.77
N HIS A 562 -37.12 47.32 -2.85
CA HIS A 562 -36.63 48.68 -2.78
C HIS A 562 -35.11 48.68 -3.00
N MET A 563 -34.67 49.41 -4.00
CA MET A 563 -33.25 49.64 -4.28
C MET A 563 -33.01 51.17 -4.26
N LYS A 564 -32.03 51.58 -3.48
CA LYS A 564 -31.65 53.01 -3.36
C LYS A 564 -30.16 53.14 -3.29
N GLN A 565 -29.64 54.06 -4.13
CA GLN A 565 -28.23 54.46 -4.09
C GLN A 565 -28.11 55.75 -3.27
N GLN A 566 -27.34 55.71 -2.18
CA GLN A 566 -27.13 56.85 -1.32
C GLN A 566 -25.77 56.74 -0.59
N PHE A 567 -25.02 57.86 -0.45
CA PHE A 567 -23.73 57.93 0.24
C PHE A 567 -22.69 56.90 -0.26
N ARG A 568 -22.57 56.75 -1.60
CA ARG A 568 -21.65 55.80 -2.26
C ARG A 568 -21.90 54.33 -1.83
N ARG A 569 -23.15 53.99 -1.51
CA ARG A 569 -23.59 52.64 -1.20
C ARG A 569 -24.91 52.33 -1.89
N LEU A 570 -25.04 51.08 -2.31
CA LEU A 570 -26.29 50.54 -2.82
C LEU A 570 -27.00 49.82 -1.69
N TYR A 571 -28.18 50.23 -1.36
CA TYR A 571 -29.08 49.59 -0.41
C TYR A 571 -30.14 48.85 -1.21
N VAL A 572 -30.31 47.55 -0.91
CA VAL A 572 -31.35 46.68 -1.47
C VAL A 572 -32.12 46.05 -0.34
N VAL A 573 -33.41 46.28 -0.31
CA VAL A 573 -34.34 45.64 0.63
C VAL A 573 -35.33 44.85 -0.19
N LEU A 574 -35.37 43.55 0.02
CA LEU A 574 -36.32 42.62 -0.58
C LEU A 574 -37.16 41.97 0.51
N GLU A 575 -38.46 42.13 0.39
CA GLU A 575 -39.44 41.52 1.28
C GLU A 575 -40.37 40.60 0.47
N ASN A 576 -40.61 39.41 0.97
CA ASN A 576 -41.56 38.51 0.32
C ASN A 576 -42.40 37.71 1.35
N SER A 577 -43.62 37.37 0.97
CA SER A 577 -44.46 36.44 1.75
C SER A 577 -43.85 35.04 1.75
N TYR A 578 -43.88 34.32 2.90
CA TYR A 578 -43.41 32.94 3.03
C TYR A 578 -44.20 32.20 4.13
N ASP A 579 -43.96 30.86 4.26
CA ASP A 579 -44.71 29.97 5.12
C ASP A 579 -44.32 29.99 6.61
N GLY A 580 -43.49 30.93 7.05
CA GLY A 580 -43.01 31.03 8.43
C GLY A 580 -41.94 29.98 8.84
N GLU A 581 -41.69 28.95 8.01
CA GLU A 581 -40.76 27.88 8.35
C GLU A 581 -39.38 28.09 7.73
N VAL A 582 -38.34 28.09 8.59
CA VAL A 582 -36.94 28.24 8.20
C VAL A 582 -36.10 27.13 8.81
N ASN A 583 -35.46 26.31 7.98
CA ASN A 583 -34.48 25.33 8.45
C ASN A 583 -33.11 26.00 8.62
N ARG A 584 -32.61 26.03 9.89
CA ARG A 584 -31.29 26.58 10.22
C ARG A 584 -30.39 25.52 10.82
N ARG A 585 -29.10 25.58 10.48
CA ARG A 585 -28.02 24.84 11.17
C ARG A 585 -26.93 25.85 11.53
N GLY A 586 -26.95 26.33 12.78
CA GLY A 586 -26.13 27.46 13.20
C GLY A 586 -26.54 28.76 12.48
N SER A 587 -25.59 29.46 11.84
CA SER A 587 -25.84 30.66 11.06
C SER A 587 -26.26 30.38 9.59
N ALA A 588 -26.31 29.14 9.14
CA ALA A 588 -26.59 28.78 7.76
C ALA A 588 -28.05 28.35 7.54
N PHE A 589 -28.66 28.84 6.47
CA PHE A 589 -29.97 28.39 5.99
C PHE A 589 -29.80 27.11 5.15
N LEU A 590 -30.55 26.05 5.47
CA LEU A 590 -30.54 24.80 4.73
C LEU A 590 -31.57 24.82 3.59
N SER A 591 -31.21 24.20 2.46
CA SER A 591 -32.12 24.07 1.32
C SER A 591 -33.24 23.09 1.65
N ARG A 592 -34.49 23.46 1.34
CA ARG A 592 -35.64 22.55 1.37
C ARG A 592 -35.85 21.84 0.02
N LYS A 593 -35.02 22.12 -1.01
CA LYS A 593 -35.09 21.50 -2.34
C LYS A 593 -34.21 20.26 -2.49
N HIS A 594 -33.06 20.22 -1.77
CA HIS A 594 -32.04 19.16 -1.87
C HIS A 594 -31.44 18.88 -0.48
N THR A 595 -30.96 17.67 -0.25
CA THR A 595 -30.18 17.29 0.95
C THR A 595 -28.82 18.01 0.92
N GLY A 596 -28.73 19.22 1.52
CA GLY A 596 -27.50 20.00 1.61
C GLY A 596 -27.71 21.45 2.02
N SER A 597 -26.63 22.21 2.17
CA SER A 597 -26.62 23.67 2.41
C SER A 597 -27.38 24.39 1.29
N GLY A 598 -28.23 25.36 1.63
CA GLY A 598 -28.96 26.18 0.68
C GLY A 598 -27.99 26.97 -0.22
N ILE A 599 -27.76 26.49 -1.44
CA ILE A 599 -26.77 27.04 -2.38
C ILE A 599 -27.01 28.54 -2.64
N GLY A 600 -28.29 28.98 -2.74
CA GLY A 600 -28.63 30.35 -3.05
C GLY A 600 -28.22 31.37 -1.96
N THR A 601 -28.56 31.14 -0.69
CA THR A 601 -28.23 32.07 0.41
C THR A 601 -26.73 32.04 0.76
N ALA A 602 -26.06 30.88 0.65
CA ALA A 602 -24.61 30.78 0.82
C ALA A 602 -23.86 31.55 -0.29
N SER A 603 -24.31 31.42 -1.55
CA SER A 603 -23.76 32.12 -2.70
C SER A 603 -23.93 33.63 -2.56
N VAL A 604 -25.13 34.10 -2.14
CA VAL A 604 -25.38 35.53 -1.89
C VAL A 604 -24.41 36.06 -0.81
N ARG A 605 -24.25 35.38 0.33
CA ARG A 605 -23.31 35.83 1.36
C ARG A 605 -21.88 35.92 0.86
N GLU A 606 -21.42 34.88 0.17
CA GLU A 606 -20.05 34.83 -0.33
C GLU A 606 -19.78 35.92 -1.38
N LEU A 607 -20.69 36.11 -2.34
CA LEU A 607 -20.57 37.14 -3.35
C LEU A 607 -20.63 38.55 -2.73
N THR A 608 -21.56 38.75 -1.77
CA THR A 608 -21.67 40.02 -1.04
C THR A 608 -20.38 40.37 -0.29
N ARG A 609 -19.80 39.38 0.40
CA ARG A 609 -18.54 39.55 1.11
C ARG A 609 -17.37 39.88 0.18
N ARG A 610 -17.31 39.24 -1.00
CA ARG A 610 -16.30 39.54 -2.04
C ARG A 610 -16.42 40.94 -2.60
N LEU A 611 -17.64 41.49 -2.64
CA LEU A 611 -17.88 42.85 -3.05
C LEU A 611 -17.68 43.86 -1.90
N GLY A 612 -17.22 43.42 -0.72
CA GLY A 612 -17.01 44.32 0.43
C GLY A 612 -18.31 44.77 1.09
N GLY A 613 -19.43 44.13 0.82
CA GLY A 613 -20.76 44.46 1.34
C GLY A 613 -21.21 43.57 2.51
N THR A 614 -22.40 43.86 3.00
CA THR A 614 -23.08 43.09 4.04
C THR A 614 -24.46 42.64 3.59
N VAL A 615 -24.90 41.48 4.03
CA VAL A 615 -26.27 40.96 3.80
C VAL A 615 -26.81 40.35 5.07
N GLU A 616 -28.03 40.77 5.43
CA GLU A 616 -28.79 40.23 6.55
C GLU A 616 -30.08 39.59 6.05
N PHE A 617 -30.44 38.47 6.67
CA PHE A 617 -31.65 37.73 6.38
C PHE A 617 -32.50 37.67 7.65
N GLU A 618 -33.66 38.32 7.60
CA GLU A 618 -34.57 38.54 8.72
C GLU A 618 -35.91 37.80 8.47
N PRO A 619 -36.05 36.53 8.90
CA PRO A 619 -37.34 35.88 8.88
C PRO A 619 -38.25 36.41 9.98
N GLN A 620 -39.41 36.92 9.62
CA GLN A 620 -40.51 37.32 10.49
C GLN A 620 -41.67 36.33 10.35
N GLU A 621 -42.75 36.44 11.09
CA GLU A 621 -43.83 35.39 11.11
C GLU A 621 -44.38 35.02 9.72
N SER A 622 -44.57 35.98 8.81
CA SER A 622 -45.14 35.76 7.48
C SER A 622 -44.37 36.42 6.34
N ILE A 623 -43.36 37.21 6.67
CA ILE A 623 -42.55 37.97 5.73
C ILE A 623 -41.08 37.64 5.89
N PHE A 624 -40.42 37.30 4.80
CA PHE A 624 -38.97 37.12 4.76
C PHE A 624 -38.31 38.37 4.20
N ARG A 625 -37.51 39.04 5.01
CA ARG A 625 -36.84 40.28 4.64
C ARG A 625 -35.36 40.05 4.43
N VAL A 626 -34.81 40.62 3.38
CA VAL A 626 -33.36 40.63 3.09
C VAL A 626 -32.91 42.07 2.95
N VAL A 627 -31.88 42.42 3.71
CA VAL A 627 -31.22 43.73 3.63
C VAL A 627 -29.80 43.51 3.11
N LEU A 628 -29.49 44.10 1.96
CA LEU A 628 -28.19 44.03 1.31
C LEU A 628 -27.61 45.42 1.20
N ILE A 629 -26.36 45.61 1.59
CA ILE A 629 -25.61 46.85 1.44
C ILE A 629 -24.32 46.57 0.71
N LEU A 630 -24.12 47.20 -0.44
CA LEU A 630 -22.89 47.10 -1.22
C LEU A 630 -22.22 48.47 -1.32
N PRO A 631 -20.88 48.54 -1.19
CA PRO A 631 -20.17 49.76 -1.52
C PRO A 631 -20.22 50.03 -3.03
N GLU A 632 -20.29 51.28 -3.41
CA GLU A 632 -20.02 51.68 -4.79
C GLU A 632 -18.52 51.38 -5.07
N ARG A 633 -18.23 50.73 -6.20
CA ARG A 633 -16.85 50.37 -6.54
C ARG A 633 -15.96 51.60 -6.49
N ALA A 634 -15.00 51.66 -5.59
CA ALA A 634 -13.89 52.58 -5.71
C ALA A 634 -13.09 52.16 -6.94
N ASP A 635 -12.71 53.13 -7.78
CA ASP A 635 -11.80 52.91 -8.90
C ASP A 635 -10.61 52.08 -8.41
N GLU A 636 -10.29 50.99 -9.12
CA GLU A 636 -9.06 50.26 -8.93
C GLU A 636 -7.91 51.20 -9.26
N GLU A 637 -7.31 51.80 -8.25
CA GLU A 637 -5.96 52.36 -8.38
C GLU A 637 -4.99 51.19 -8.51
N GLU A 638 -4.32 51.13 -9.70
CA GLU A 638 -3.10 50.42 -10.16
C GLU A 638 -2.58 49.20 -9.39
#